data_f811b7ea751e9396fa01016886d496ac
#
_entry.id   f811b7ea751e9396fa01016886d496ac
#
_cell.length_a   1.000
_cell.length_b   1.000
_cell.length_c   1.000
_cell.angle_alpha   90.00
_cell.angle_beta   90.00
_cell.angle_gamma   90.00
#
_symmetry.space_group_name_H-M   'P 1'
#
loop_
_entity.id
_entity.type
_entity.pdbx_description
1 polymer ?
#
loop_
_entity_poly.entity_id
_entity_poly.type
_entity_poly.pdbx_seq_one_letter_code
_entity_poly.pdbx_strand_id
1 'polypeptide(L)'
;MVEKEKLDEIARLWFEEMHFTKDMLCSQMRKAYGEFITAFLKPLKQICQNGQTEGTERFFYMSCMERLLLSLQIDSDWTDTARAMGDSMLDDNMETANVYQKALKNYQQYMDKLEKEAQENLRTEKQKQIFELRKKIREECMNFSETSYGIYRLSLPTGAGKTLASLGYALKVAAKRKTSEVSHIFYISPYISITEQSTEVIKKAVGNEEWVMEHHSNVSNSDEQEKQIDTAWKEPIICTTMIQFLYTLFSQKNKSIRRFHQLKNSVIIVDEAQALPVQTIHTFNLMMNFLCYVCHATIILCTATQPQLASGNIKRKILYTAPKDMVTGVCDIFQRFQRTNISFEINKPDTFESLGEKIFNDFQKERTILLILNKKETVGAFFDYIKAELKDVKIFYLTTNLCPEHRSDQLESIKNYLKNSTEKVLIISTNLIEAGVDLSVNHVYRSLAGLDNIAQAAGRCNRNGEMEQGRVTVIQLVGDEFEVIRTAQKKTEEVCEKYNQSNSTESIIFPEWMDWYYEIYYKEVSNKMDYDIGKGETIYKLLSSGFPGERKHFIRQAFETAGENYRPIQEEGKTVIVPYKEGMDILEKLETAQNMSDKKRLLRKIQRYTVSVYENKLKECLQNGVIEESRFLPDVYVAKNYDMEKGLLNELVLQYY
;
A
#
# COMPACT_ATOMS: atom_id res chain seq x y z
N MET A 1 -29.44 -37.37 -8.11
CA MET A 1 -28.53 -38.12 -9.01
C MET A 1 -29.12 -38.01 -10.41
N VAL A 2 -28.44 -37.36 -11.33
CA VAL A 2 -28.82 -37.35 -12.77
C VAL A 2 -28.52 -38.79 -13.26
N GLU A 3 -29.47 -39.44 -13.88
CA GLU A 3 -29.30 -40.78 -14.43
C GLU A 3 -28.12 -40.75 -15.44
N LYS A 4 -27.24 -41.73 -15.36
CA LYS A 4 -26.03 -41.83 -16.20
C LYS A 4 -26.37 -41.75 -17.69
N GLU A 5 -27.51 -42.32 -18.08
CA GLU A 5 -28.05 -42.31 -19.47
C GLU A 5 -28.34 -40.89 -19.95
N LYS A 6 -28.88 -40.00 -19.10
CA LYS A 6 -29.11 -38.58 -19.44
C LYS A 6 -27.80 -37.78 -19.59
N LEU A 7 -26.79 -38.10 -18.77
CA LEU A 7 -25.47 -37.49 -18.92
C LEU A 7 -24.79 -37.92 -20.22
N ASP A 8 -24.91 -39.21 -20.59
CA ASP A 8 -24.34 -39.72 -21.83
C ASP A 8 -25.06 -39.13 -23.05
N GLU A 9 -26.39 -38.93 -22.97
CA GLU A 9 -27.19 -38.29 -24.03
C GLU A 9 -26.83 -36.79 -24.18
N ILE A 10 -26.74 -36.03 -23.10
CA ILE A 10 -26.33 -34.62 -23.11
C ILE A 10 -24.91 -34.49 -23.65
N ALA A 11 -23.99 -35.36 -23.22
CA ALA A 11 -22.62 -35.37 -23.72
C ALA A 11 -22.59 -35.67 -25.23
N ARG A 12 -23.41 -36.62 -25.74
CA ARG A 12 -23.48 -36.93 -27.16
C ARG A 12 -24.00 -35.74 -27.98
N LEU A 13 -25.09 -35.09 -27.53
CA LEU A 13 -25.65 -33.91 -28.20
C LEU A 13 -24.64 -32.77 -28.22
N TRP A 14 -23.93 -32.58 -27.12
CA TRP A 14 -22.89 -31.53 -27.01
C TRP A 14 -21.71 -31.80 -27.97
N PHE A 15 -21.28 -33.07 -28.10
CA PHE A 15 -20.23 -33.45 -29.05
C PHE A 15 -20.68 -33.28 -30.50
N GLU A 16 -21.95 -33.59 -30.84
CA GLU A 16 -22.50 -33.39 -32.18
C GLU A 16 -22.62 -31.91 -32.52
N GLU A 17 -23.10 -31.08 -31.60
CA GLU A 17 -23.27 -29.62 -31.77
C GLU A 17 -21.93 -28.89 -31.92
N MET A 18 -20.92 -29.32 -31.18
CA MET A 18 -19.58 -28.73 -31.23
C MET A 18 -18.69 -29.33 -32.33
N HIS A 19 -19.18 -30.28 -33.12
CA HIS A 19 -18.42 -31.03 -34.11
C HIS A 19 -17.14 -31.70 -33.59
N PHE A 20 -17.13 -32.15 -32.34
CA PHE A 20 -16.02 -32.84 -31.71
C PHE A 20 -16.18 -34.36 -31.75
N THR A 21 -15.11 -35.09 -32.07
CA THR A 21 -15.04 -36.51 -31.85
C THR A 21 -14.35 -36.84 -30.52
N LYS A 22 -14.61 -38.03 -29.96
CA LYS A 22 -13.93 -38.51 -28.75
C LYS A 22 -12.41 -38.48 -28.87
N ASP A 23 -11.89 -38.81 -30.05
CA ASP A 23 -10.45 -38.85 -30.31
C ASP A 23 -9.87 -37.43 -30.38
N MET A 24 -10.59 -36.46 -30.96
CA MET A 24 -10.21 -35.05 -30.95
C MET A 24 -10.16 -34.53 -29.51
N LEU A 25 -11.16 -34.83 -28.68
CA LEU A 25 -11.16 -34.42 -27.28
C LEU A 25 -9.98 -35.05 -26.52
N CYS A 26 -9.75 -36.35 -26.65
CA CYS A 26 -8.61 -37.02 -26.03
C CYS A 26 -7.28 -36.46 -26.46
N SER A 27 -7.12 -36.10 -27.74
CA SER A 27 -5.93 -35.44 -28.27
C SER A 27 -5.72 -34.06 -27.65
N GLN A 28 -6.78 -33.24 -27.60
CA GLN A 28 -6.73 -31.90 -26.99
C GLN A 28 -6.44 -31.98 -25.49
N MET A 29 -7.07 -32.93 -24.76
CA MET A 29 -6.78 -33.13 -23.33
C MET A 29 -5.31 -33.54 -23.10
N ARG A 30 -4.74 -34.40 -23.92
CA ARG A 30 -3.30 -34.79 -23.83
C ARG A 30 -2.40 -33.59 -24.10
N LYS A 31 -2.74 -32.76 -25.10
CA LYS A 31 -2.00 -31.53 -25.42
C LYS A 31 -2.09 -30.55 -24.25
N ALA A 32 -3.29 -30.26 -23.75
CA ALA A 32 -3.52 -29.38 -22.61
C ALA A 32 -2.78 -29.86 -21.35
N TYR A 33 -2.78 -31.18 -21.08
CA TYR A 33 -2.01 -31.76 -19.97
C TYR A 33 -0.51 -31.58 -20.15
N GLY A 34 0.03 -31.77 -21.36
CA GLY A 34 1.44 -31.53 -21.67
C GLY A 34 1.83 -30.06 -21.48
N GLU A 35 0.95 -29.14 -21.91
CA GLU A 35 1.11 -27.69 -21.71
C GLU A 35 1.06 -27.32 -20.22
N PHE A 36 0.12 -27.90 -19.46
CA PHE A 36 0.03 -27.72 -17.99
C PHE A 36 1.31 -28.19 -17.28
N ILE A 37 1.83 -29.38 -17.61
CA ILE A 37 3.10 -29.86 -17.06
C ILE A 37 4.22 -28.84 -17.33
N THR A 38 4.28 -28.32 -18.54
CA THR A 38 5.34 -27.40 -18.94
C THR A 38 5.18 -26.02 -18.30
N ALA A 39 3.96 -25.49 -18.29
CA ALA A 39 3.69 -24.14 -17.80
C ALA A 39 3.64 -24.03 -16.26
N PHE A 40 3.30 -25.11 -15.58
CA PHE A 40 3.12 -25.09 -14.12
C PHE A 40 4.11 -26.03 -13.38
N LEU A 41 4.12 -27.32 -13.69
CA LEU A 41 4.89 -28.27 -12.88
C LEU A 41 6.40 -28.08 -12.99
N LYS A 42 6.92 -27.66 -14.15
CA LYS A 42 8.35 -27.37 -14.30
C LYS A 42 8.77 -26.12 -13.52
N PRO A 43 8.11 -24.94 -13.66
CA PRO A 43 8.40 -23.78 -12.82
C PRO A 43 8.21 -24.07 -11.33
N LEU A 44 7.16 -24.80 -10.94
CA LEU A 44 6.94 -25.19 -9.55
C LEU A 44 8.12 -26.01 -9.00
N LYS A 45 8.60 -26.98 -9.75
CA LYS A 45 9.79 -27.77 -9.36
C LYS A 45 11.01 -26.88 -9.18
N GLN A 46 11.22 -25.91 -10.06
CA GLN A 46 12.32 -24.94 -9.97
C GLN A 46 12.23 -24.08 -8.72
N ILE A 47 11.05 -23.54 -8.40
CA ILE A 47 10.81 -22.77 -7.16
C ILE A 47 11.13 -23.62 -5.95
N CYS A 48 10.63 -24.87 -5.90
CA CYS A 48 10.82 -25.77 -4.79
C CYS A 48 12.29 -26.22 -4.62
N GLN A 49 13.06 -26.31 -5.67
CA GLN A 49 14.49 -26.66 -5.63
C GLN A 49 15.37 -25.49 -5.18
N ASN A 50 15.04 -24.25 -5.62
CA ASN A 50 15.82 -23.05 -5.31
C ASN A 50 15.55 -22.51 -3.90
N GLY A 51 14.36 -22.83 -3.34
CA GLY A 51 13.93 -22.30 -2.04
C GLY A 51 14.07 -23.36 -0.99
N GLN A 52 14.95 -24.00 -0.47
CA GLN A 52 15.01 -24.95 0.67
C GLN A 52 13.61 -25.23 1.29
N THR A 53 12.68 -25.71 0.47
CA THR A 53 11.25 -25.70 0.75
C THR A 53 10.84 -26.90 1.64
N GLU A 54 9.98 -26.62 2.61
CA GLU A 54 9.22 -27.69 3.27
C GLU A 54 8.30 -28.38 2.25
N GLY A 55 8.13 -29.69 2.34
CA GLY A 55 7.33 -30.46 1.39
C GLY A 55 5.88 -30.00 1.22
N THR A 56 5.38 -29.13 2.14
CA THR A 56 4.03 -28.56 2.12
C THR A 56 3.91 -27.31 1.22
N GLU A 57 4.98 -26.62 0.90
CA GLU A 57 4.92 -25.40 0.06
C GLU A 57 4.42 -25.70 -1.36
N ARG A 58 4.72 -26.87 -1.91
CA ARG A 58 4.15 -27.29 -3.21
C ARG A 58 2.63 -27.26 -3.23
N PHE A 59 1.98 -27.61 -2.13
CA PHE A 59 0.51 -27.58 -2.03
C PHE A 59 -0.02 -26.16 -1.95
N PHE A 60 0.71 -25.25 -1.30
CA PHE A 60 0.38 -23.83 -1.35
C PHE A 60 0.42 -23.29 -2.79
N TYR A 61 1.43 -23.64 -3.56
CA TYR A 61 1.50 -23.23 -4.98
C TYR A 61 0.39 -23.89 -5.84
N MET A 62 -0.04 -25.09 -5.50
CA MET A 62 -1.23 -25.69 -6.13
C MET A 62 -2.48 -24.89 -5.82
N SER A 63 -2.66 -24.42 -4.58
CA SER A 63 -3.75 -23.48 -4.23
C SER A 63 -3.71 -22.19 -5.04
N CYS A 64 -2.53 -21.66 -5.29
CA CYS A 64 -2.38 -20.46 -6.13
C CYS A 64 -2.83 -20.76 -7.58
N MET A 65 -2.53 -21.94 -8.12
CA MET A 65 -3.00 -22.36 -9.44
C MET A 65 -4.51 -22.53 -9.49
N GLU A 66 -5.09 -23.19 -8.48
CA GLU A 66 -6.55 -23.35 -8.39
C GLU A 66 -7.25 -21.97 -8.33
N ARG A 67 -6.68 -21.01 -7.56
CA ARG A 67 -7.17 -19.63 -7.54
C ARG A 67 -7.09 -18.97 -8.91
N LEU A 68 -6.01 -19.20 -9.68
CA LEU A 68 -5.86 -18.67 -11.02
C LEU A 68 -6.95 -19.22 -11.96
N LEU A 69 -7.18 -20.51 -11.93
CA LEU A 69 -8.22 -21.17 -12.76
C LEU A 69 -9.62 -20.69 -12.37
N LEU A 70 -9.91 -20.59 -11.07
CA LEU A 70 -11.18 -20.06 -10.58
C LEU A 70 -11.38 -18.59 -10.98
N SER A 71 -10.33 -17.80 -10.94
CA SER A 71 -10.36 -16.39 -11.39
C SER A 71 -10.76 -16.25 -12.86
N LEU A 72 -10.18 -17.07 -13.73
CA LEU A 72 -10.53 -17.13 -15.16
C LEU A 72 -11.99 -17.57 -15.36
N GLN A 73 -12.44 -18.58 -14.63
CA GLN A 73 -13.81 -19.07 -14.72
C GLN A 73 -14.83 -18.01 -14.30
N ILE A 74 -14.61 -17.34 -13.16
CA ILE A 74 -15.50 -16.29 -12.66
C ILE A 74 -15.55 -15.12 -13.64
N ASP A 75 -14.39 -14.69 -14.18
CA ASP A 75 -14.35 -13.58 -15.12
C ASP A 75 -15.04 -13.91 -16.44
N SER A 76 -14.87 -15.14 -16.95
CA SER A 76 -15.57 -15.62 -18.16
C SER A 76 -17.08 -15.65 -17.95
N ASP A 77 -17.57 -16.21 -16.84
CA ASP A 77 -19.00 -16.31 -16.50
C ASP A 77 -19.65 -14.93 -16.38
N TRP A 78 -19.00 -14.00 -15.65
CA TRP A 78 -19.52 -12.64 -15.48
C TRP A 78 -19.49 -11.85 -16.78
N THR A 79 -18.45 -12.02 -17.59
CA THR A 79 -18.32 -11.33 -18.88
C THR A 79 -19.37 -11.83 -19.87
N ASP A 80 -19.60 -13.13 -19.92
CA ASP A 80 -20.60 -13.75 -20.79
C ASP A 80 -22.03 -13.34 -20.39
N THR A 81 -22.31 -13.36 -19.07
CA THR A 81 -23.58 -12.85 -18.55
C THR A 81 -23.83 -11.40 -18.89
N ALA A 82 -22.83 -10.53 -18.77
CA ALA A 82 -22.96 -9.12 -19.11
C ALA A 82 -23.21 -8.91 -20.62
N ARG A 83 -22.52 -9.66 -21.48
CA ARG A 83 -22.78 -9.67 -22.94
C ARG A 83 -24.20 -10.11 -23.28
N ALA A 84 -24.69 -11.17 -22.62
CA ALA A 84 -26.07 -11.65 -22.81
C ALA A 84 -27.11 -10.62 -22.36
N MET A 85 -26.78 -9.74 -21.42
CA MET A 85 -27.63 -8.62 -20.97
C MET A 85 -27.53 -7.37 -21.87
N GLY A 86 -26.75 -7.41 -22.96
CA GLY A 86 -26.62 -6.32 -23.93
C GLY A 86 -25.58 -5.26 -23.59
N ASP A 87 -24.62 -5.58 -22.69
CA ASP A 87 -23.51 -4.69 -22.37
C ASP A 87 -22.43 -4.77 -23.45
N SER A 88 -22.51 -3.83 -24.43
CA SER A 88 -21.59 -3.76 -25.58
C SER A 88 -20.20 -3.18 -25.25
N MET A 89 -20.00 -2.59 -24.07
CA MET A 89 -18.71 -2.01 -23.68
C MET A 89 -17.62 -3.06 -23.35
N LEU A 90 -17.95 -4.35 -23.42
CA LEU A 90 -17.01 -5.43 -23.13
C LEU A 90 -16.15 -5.89 -24.31
N ASP A 91 -16.45 -5.40 -25.53
CA ASP A 91 -15.79 -5.85 -26.77
C ASP A 91 -14.59 -5.00 -27.21
N ASP A 92 -14.29 -3.89 -26.56
CA ASP A 92 -13.10 -3.10 -26.84
C ASP A 92 -11.84 -3.81 -26.34
N ASN A 93 -11.32 -4.69 -27.17
CA ASN A 93 -9.92 -5.11 -27.12
C ASN A 93 -9.05 -3.89 -27.46
N MET A 94 -8.75 -3.04 -26.47
CA MET A 94 -7.65 -2.08 -26.62
C MET A 94 -6.41 -2.84 -27.09
N GLU A 95 -5.84 -2.47 -28.23
CA GLU A 95 -4.53 -2.97 -28.65
C GLU A 95 -3.47 -2.48 -27.64
N THR A 96 -3.32 -3.22 -26.55
CA THR A 96 -2.52 -2.84 -25.37
C THR A 96 -1.05 -2.53 -25.71
N ALA A 97 -0.47 -3.13 -26.76
CA ALA A 97 0.90 -2.81 -27.18
C ALA A 97 1.06 -1.39 -27.69
N ASN A 98 0.09 -0.91 -28.47
CA ASN A 98 0.09 0.48 -28.94
C ASN A 98 -0.04 1.47 -27.79
N VAL A 99 -0.78 1.09 -26.72
CA VAL A 99 -0.95 1.91 -25.52
C VAL A 99 0.38 2.10 -24.79
N TYR A 100 1.11 1.01 -24.50
CA TYR A 100 2.38 1.11 -23.76
C TYR A 100 3.49 1.84 -24.54
N GLN A 101 3.55 1.72 -25.86
CA GLN A 101 4.47 2.49 -26.70
C GLN A 101 4.15 3.99 -26.66
N LYS A 102 2.87 4.36 -26.77
CA LYS A 102 2.43 5.75 -26.64
C LYS A 102 2.69 6.28 -25.23
N ALA A 103 2.34 5.52 -24.20
CA ALA A 103 2.57 5.89 -22.80
C ALA A 103 4.07 6.10 -22.50
N LEU A 104 4.95 5.25 -23.02
CA LEU A 104 6.40 5.42 -22.90
C LEU A 104 6.90 6.71 -23.56
N LYS A 105 6.40 7.01 -24.77
CA LYS A 105 6.73 8.26 -25.48
C LYS A 105 6.26 9.49 -24.68
N ASN A 106 5.03 9.46 -24.19
CA ASN A 106 4.48 10.55 -23.38
C ASN A 106 5.27 10.73 -22.07
N TYR A 107 5.63 9.63 -21.41
CA TYR A 107 6.48 9.63 -20.23
C TYR A 107 7.83 10.30 -20.50
N GLN A 108 8.48 9.99 -21.61
CA GLN A 108 9.76 10.62 -21.99
C GLN A 108 9.58 12.15 -22.16
N GLN A 109 8.55 12.57 -22.91
CA GLN A 109 8.24 14.01 -23.08
C GLN A 109 7.93 14.71 -21.74
N TYR A 110 7.19 14.04 -20.87
CA TYR A 110 6.92 14.55 -19.52
C TYR A 110 8.19 14.72 -18.69
N MET A 111 9.11 13.75 -18.76
CA MET A 111 10.40 13.84 -18.06
C MET A 111 11.28 14.96 -18.60
N ASP A 112 11.36 15.11 -19.94
CA ASP A 112 12.11 16.20 -20.57
C ASP A 112 11.59 17.58 -20.14
N LYS A 113 10.26 17.72 -20.02
CA LYS A 113 9.63 18.94 -19.52
C LYS A 113 9.98 19.21 -18.06
N LEU A 114 9.82 18.20 -17.18
CA LEU A 114 10.17 18.31 -15.76
C LEU A 114 11.65 18.65 -15.57
N GLU A 115 12.55 18.10 -16.37
CA GLU A 115 13.99 18.40 -16.29
C GLU A 115 14.29 19.85 -16.66
N LYS A 116 13.67 20.39 -17.71
CA LYS A 116 13.82 21.79 -18.10
C LYS A 116 13.30 22.72 -17.00
N GLU A 117 12.09 22.48 -16.50
CA GLU A 117 11.50 23.27 -15.42
C GLU A 117 12.33 23.20 -14.12
N ALA A 118 12.90 22.03 -13.80
CA ALA A 118 13.77 21.88 -12.65
C ALA A 118 15.07 22.65 -12.81
N GLN A 119 15.73 22.57 -13.98
CA GLN A 119 16.98 23.27 -14.27
C GLN A 119 16.85 24.79 -14.09
N GLU A 120 15.72 25.38 -14.53
CA GLU A 120 15.46 26.83 -14.38
C GLU A 120 15.31 27.26 -12.91
N ASN A 121 14.94 26.33 -12.02
CA ASN A 121 14.68 26.59 -10.60
C ASN A 121 15.82 26.18 -9.66
N LEU A 122 16.93 25.62 -10.16
CA LEU A 122 18.08 25.21 -9.34
C LEU A 122 18.83 26.45 -8.79
N ARG A 123 18.82 26.62 -7.47
CA ARG A 123 19.44 27.76 -6.78
C ARG A 123 20.70 27.38 -6.01
N THR A 124 20.78 26.15 -5.51
CA THR A 124 21.91 25.70 -4.69
C THR A 124 22.68 24.57 -5.39
N GLU A 125 23.98 24.45 -5.04
CA GLU A 125 24.81 23.36 -5.56
C GLU A 125 24.28 21.98 -5.17
N LYS A 126 23.73 21.88 -3.97
CA LYS A 126 23.10 20.63 -3.50
C LYS A 126 21.86 20.25 -4.34
N GLN A 127 21.04 21.24 -4.73
CA GLN A 127 19.90 20.98 -5.62
C GLN A 127 20.35 20.46 -6.98
N LYS A 128 21.43 20.99 -7.53
CA LYS A 128 22.02 20.51 -8.79
C LYS A 128 22.51 19.06 -8.66
N GLN A 129 23.23 18.74 -7.59
CA GLN A 129 23.72 17.38 -7.34
C GLN A 129 22.56 16.39 -7.21
N ILE A 130 21.49 16.73 -6.47
CA ILE A 130 20.29 15.90 -6.34
C ILE A 130 19.59 15.71 -7.69
N PHE A 131 19.50 16.76 -8.49
CA PHE A 131 18.91 16.72 -9.82
C PHE A 131 19.67 15.73 -10.74
N GLU A 132 20.99 15.88 -10.85
CA GLU A 132 21.83 14.98 -11.64
C GLU A 132 21.75 13.52 -11.16
N LEU A 133 21.70 13.33 -9.86
CA LEU A 133 21.60 12.00 -9.27
C LEU A 133 20.23 11.34 -9.57
N ARG A 134 19.12 12.11 -9.52
CA ARG A 134 17.79 11.61 -9.93
C ARG A 134 17.77 11.20 -11.40
N LYS A 135 18.42 11.98 -12.26
CA LYS A 135 18.55 11.66 -13.69
C LYS A 135 19.33 10.36 -13.88
N LYS A 136 20.49 10.21 -13.23
CA LYS A 136 21.30 8.99 -13.28
C LYS A 136 20.54 7.77 -12.79
N ILE A 137 19.84 7.87 -11.64
CA ILE A 137 19.02 6.77 -11.10
C ILE A 137 17.95 6.34 -12.11
N ARG A 138 17.26 7.30 -12.73
CA ARG A 138 16.25 6.99 -13.75
C ARG A 138 16.86 6.28 -14.95
N GLU A 139 17.99 6.74 -15.43
CA GLU A 139 18.72 6.12 -16.54
C GLU A 139 19.17 4.69 -16.19
N GLU A 140 19.70 4.44 -14.99
CA GLU A 140 20.03 3.10 -14.51
C GLU A 140 18.79 2.20 -14.48
N CYS A 141 17.67 2.67 -13.91
CA CYS A 141 16.41 1.92 -13.90
C CYS A 141 15.93 1.62 -15.33
N MET A 142 15.94 2.61 -16.22
CA MET A 142 15.54 2.42 -17.62
C MET A 142 16.45 1.43 -18.37
N ASN A 143 17.69 1.30 -17.98
CA ASN A 143 18.67 0.40 -18.62
C ASN A 143 18.87 -0.92 -17.85
N PHE A 144 18.10 -1.12 -16.77
CA PHE A 144 18.15 -2.35 -16.00
C PHE A 144 17.73 -3.56 -16.85
N SER A 145 18.12 -4.74 -16.39
CA SER A 145 18.01 -6.04 -17.04
C SER A 145 16.75 -6.24 -17.90
N GLU A 146 16.95 -6.82 -19.08
CA GLU A 146 15.89 -7.18 -20.04
C GLU A 146 15.36 -8.62 -19.85
N THR A 147 15.51 -9.20 -18.65
CA THR A 147 14.92 -10.52 -18.37
C THR A 147 13.42 -10.50 -18.59
N SER A 148 12.86 -11.62 -19.03
CA SER A 148 11.44 -11.72 -19.35
C SER A 148 10.54 -11.51 -18.13
N TYR A 149 10.99 -11.87 -16.93
CA TYR A 149 10.32 -11.68 -15.63
C TYR A 149 11.33 -11.82 -14.49
N GLY A 150 10.99 -11.31 -13.32
CA GLY A 150 11.89 -11.39 -12.16
C GLY A 150 11.32 -10.64 -10.94
N ILE A 151 11.94 -10.86 -9.78
CA ILE A 151 11.67 -10.13 -8.54
C ILE A 151 12.89 -9.29 -8.20
N TYR A 152 12.73 -7.98 -8.16
CA TYR A 152 13.80 -7.00 -8.01
C TYR A 152 13.54 -6.04 -6.88
N ARG A 153 14.60 -5.36 -6.41
CA ARG A 153 14.52 -4.31 -5.40
C ARG A 153 14.91 -2.97 -6.02
N LEU A 154 14.17 -1.93 -5.66
CA LEU A 154 14.53 -0.55 -5.94
C LEU A 154 14.69 0.20 -4.61
N SER A 155 15.91 0.15 -4.04
CA SER A 155 16.26 0.76 -2.76
C SER A 155 16.76 2.18 -2.99
N LEU A 156 15.92 3.17 -2.70
CA LEU A 156 16.22 4.59 -2.93
C LEU A 156 15.74 5.44 -1.76
N PRO A 157 16.49 6.47 -1.35
CA PRO A 157 16.05 7.37 -0.30
C PRO A 157 14.76 8.11 -0.67
N THR A 158 14.07 8.65 0.34
CA THR A 158 12.89 9.49 0.12
C THR A 158 13.23 10.69 -0.74
N GLY A 159 12.37 10.98 -1.73
CA GLY A 159 12.59 12.10 -2.66
C GLY A 159 13.57 11.81 -3.80
N ALA A 160 14.10 10.60 -3.96
CA ALA A 160 14.97 10.21 -5.09
C ALA A 160 14.21 9.96 -6.41
N GLY A 161 12.87 10.06 -6.43
CA GLY A 161 12.07 9.89 -7.65
C GLY A 161 11.66 8.44 -7.93
N LYS A 162 11.49 7.61 -6.90
CA LYS A 162 11.10 6.19 -6.99
C LYS A 162 9.93 5.95 -7.94
N THR A 163 8.83 6.69 -7.79
CA THR A 163 7.60 6.52 -8.57
C THR A 163 7.84 6.64 -10.07
N LEU A 164 8.52 7.70 -10.51
CA LEU A 164 8.79 7.92 -11.92
C LEU A 164 9.87 6.96 -12.46
N ALA A 165 10.88 6.63 -11.67
CA ALA A 165 11.92 5.69 -12.08
C ALA A 165 11.36 4.27 -12.28
N SER A 166 10.53 3.77 -11.34
CA SER A 166 9.89 2.47 -11.45
C SER A 166 8.84 2.42 -12.57
N LEU A 167 8.05 3.49 -12.74
CA LEU A 167 7.10 3.61 -13.84
C LEU A 167 7.80 3.58 -15.21
N GLY A 168 8.88 4.34 -15.36
CA GLY A 168 9.66 4.36 -16.61
C GLY A 168 10.16 2.99 -17.01
N TYR A 169 10.72 2.23 -16.05
CA TYR A 169 11.11 0.86 -16.27
C TYR A 169 9.92 -0.03 -16.67
N ALA A 170 8.82 0.05 -15.93
CA ALA A 170 7.62 -0.74 -16.20
C ALA A 170 7.07 -0.48 -17.61
N LEU A 171 6.97 0.78 -18.01
CA LEU A 171 6.54 1.18 -19.35
C LEU A 171 7.51 0.66 -20.45
N LYS A 172 8.82 0.73 -20.19
CA LYS A 172 9.83 0.19 -21.12
C LYS A 172 9.69 -1.32 -21.30
N VAL A 173 9.52 -2.06 -20.19
CA VAL A 173 9.29 -3.52 -20.23
C VAL A 173 7.99 -3.83 -20.99
N ALA A 174 6.90 -3.13 -20.68
CA ALA A 174 5.60 -3.33 -21.31
C ALA A 174 5.63 -3.00 -22.81
N ALA A 175 6.30 -1.91 -23.22
CA ALA A 175 6.41 -1.50 -24.62
C ALA A 175 7.29 -2.42 -25.48
N LYS A 176 8.28 -3.12 -24.88
CA LYS A 176 9.17 -4.04 -25.59
C LYS A 176 8.59 -5.44 -25.79
N ARG A 177 7.74 -5.90 -24.86
CA ARG A 177 7.09 -7.21 -24.98
C ARG A 177 6.05 -7.18 -26.11
N LYS A 178 5.85 -8.32 -26.77
CA LYS A 178 4.80 -8.44 -27.79
C LYS A 178 3.42 -8.17 -27.16
N THR A 179 2.48 -7.70 -27.95
CA THR A 179 1.12 -7.28 -27.54
C THR A 179 0.39 -8.27 -26.64
N SER A 180 0.68 -9.57 -26.79
CA SER A 180 0.05 -10.64 -26.01
C SER A 180 0.80 -11.01 -24.72
N GLU A 181 1.93 -10.37 -24.41
CA GLU A 181 2.82 -10.79 -23.33
C GLU A 181 2.74 -9.96 -22.06
N VAL A 182 2.24 -8.71 -22.09
CA VAL A 182 2.02 -7.89 -20.89
C VAL A 182 0.56 -7.55 -20.77
N SER A 183 -0.06 -7.97 -19.68
CA SER A 183 -1.45 -7.65 -19.41
C SER A 183 -1.59 -6.25 -18.81
N HIS A 184 -0.92 -5.96 -17.70
CA HIS A 184 -1.10 -4.73 -16.94
C HIS A 184 0.19 -4.25 -16.26
N ILE A 185 0.21 -2.96 -15.91
CA ILE A 185 1.15 -2.39 -14.93
C ILE A 185 0.37 -2.09 -13.66
N PHE A 186 0.77 -2.69 -12.54
CA PHE A 186 0.21 -2.42 -11.22
C PHE A 186 1.14 -1.51 -10.42
N TYR A 187 0.59 -0.43 -9.85
CA TYR A 187 1.25 0.41 -8.86
C TYR A 187 0.53 0.27 -7.53
N ILE A 188 1.18 -0.37 -6.57
CA ILE A 188 0.60 -0.74 -5.27
C ILE A 188 1.19 0.14 -4.20
N SER A 189 0.36 0.92 -3.51
CA SER A 189 0.75 1.83 -2.43
C SER A 189 0.19 1.37 -1.09
N PRO A 190 0.82 1.68 0.06
CA PRO A 190 0.33 1.23 1.36
C PRO A 190 -0.96 1.92 1.81
N TYR A 191 -1.17 3.19 1.45
CA TYR A 191 -2.27 4.02 1.92
C TYR A 191 -3.01 4.71 0.78
N ILE A 192 -4.29 5.01 0.98
CA ILE A 192 -5.16 5.66 -0.01
C ILE A 192 -4.57 7.01 -0.46
N SER A 193 -4.13 7.86 0.47
CA SER A 193 -3.55 9.17 0.14
C SER A 193 -2.31 9.10 -0.75
N ILE A 194 -1.49 8.04 -0.59
CA ILE A 194 -0.33 7.81 -1.47
C ILE A 194 -0.82 7.32 -2.83
N THR A 195 -1.84 6.45 -2.86
CA THR A 195 -2.40 5.95 -4.11
C THR A 195 -2.95 7.10 -4.94
N GLU A 196 -3.76 7.98 -4.35
CA GLU A 196 -4.29 9.19 -5.02
C GLU A 196 -3.18 10.06 -5.59
N GLN A 197 -2.17 10.39 -4.77
CA GLN A 197 -1.02 11.21 -5.21
C GLN A 197 -0.21 10.54 -6.32
N SER A 198 0.08 9.26 -6.19
CA SER A 198 0.84 8.51 -7.19
C SER A 198 0.06 8.37 -8.49
N THR A 199 -1.26 8.14 -8.41
CA THR A 199 -2.16 8.08 -9.57
C THR A 199 -2.14 9.38 -10.36
N GLU A 200 -2.23 10.54 -9.69
CA GLU A 200 -2.13 11.85 -10.32
C GLU A 200 -0.80 12.04 -11.07
N VAL A 201 0.31 11.64 -10.45
CA VAL A 201 1.64 11.70 -11.08
C VAL A 201 1.70 10.78 -12.30
N ILE A 202 1.19 9.55 -12.18
CA ILE A 202 1.18 8.55 -13.24
C ILE A 202 0.31 9.03 -14.41
N LYS A 203 -0.91 9.53 -14.16
CA LYS A 203 -1.80 10.11 -15.19
C LYS A 203 -1.11 11.20 -15.98
N LYS A 204 -0.46 12.15 -15.30
CA LYS A 204 0.32 13.22 -15.95
C LYS A 204 1.47 12.68 -16.77
N ALA A 205 2.18 11.68 -16.27
CA ALA A 205 3.34 11.10 -16.93
C ALA A 205 2.96 10.30 -18.20
N VAL A 206 1.85 9.56 -18.18
CA VAL A 206 1.41 8.79 -19.36
C VAL A 206 0.55 9.59 -20.32
N GLY A 207 0.06 10.78 -19.92
CA GLY A 207 -0.63 11.74 -20.78
C GLY A 207 -2.03 11.31 -21.26
N ASN A 208 -2.62 10.29 -20.64
CA ASN A 208 -4.01 9.88 -20.86
C ASN A 208 -4.58 9.27 -19.59
N GLU A 209 -5.63 9.88 -19.05
CA GLU A 209 -6.27 9.46 -17.80
C GLU A 209 -7.05 8.15 -17.93
N GLU A 210 -7.61 7.85 -19.10
CA GLU A 210 -8.37 6.62 -19.36
C GLU A 210 -7.51 5.35 -19.30
N TRP A 211 -6.18 5.49 -19.43
CA TRP A 211 -5.27 4.36 -19.32
C TRP A 211 -4.93 3.99 -17.86
N VAL A 212 -5.36 4.81 -16.90
CA VAL A 212 -4.99 4.68 -15.50
C VAL A 212 -6.21 4.56 -14.62
N MET A 213 -6.44 3.36 -14.13
CA MET A 213 -7.47 3.08 -13.14
C MET A 213 -6.93 3.33 -11.74
N GLU A 214 -7.70 4.05 -10.93
CA GLU A 214 -7.50 4.15 -9.50
C GLU A 214 -8.49 3.25 -8.77
N HIS A 215 -7.99 2.34 -7.94
CA HIS A 215 -8.82 1.35 -7.26
C HIS A 215 -8.50 1.26 -5.77
N HIS A 216 -9.36 1.82 -4.94
CA HIS A 216 -9.35 1.67 -3.49
C HIS A 216 -10.76 1.86 -2.92
N SER A 217 -10.94 1.75 -1.60
CA SER A 217 -12.27 1.80 -0.97
C SER A 217 -13.04 3.11 -1.18
N ASN A 218 -12.35 4.21 -1.49
CA ASN A 218 -12.96 5.56 -1.58
C ASN A 218 -13.22 6.03 -3.02
N VAL A 219 -12.86 5.25 -4.05
CA VAL A 219 -13.11 5.65 -5.45
C VAL A 219 -14.59 5.58 -5.82
N SER A 220 -15.09 6.65 -6.42
CA SER A 220 -16.48 6.78 -6.83
C SER A 220 -16.62 6.71 -8.35
N ASN A 221 -17.08 5.58 -8.89
CA ASN A 221 -17.55 5.50 -10.26
C ASN A 221 -19.08 5.54 -10.32
N SER A 222 -19.65 6.25 -11.30
CA SER A 222 -21.03 6.72 -11.25
C SER A 222 -22.11 5.73 -11.68
N ASP A 223 -21.81 4.67 -12.45
CA ASP A 223 -22.81 3.78 -13.03
C ASP A 223 -22.73 2.30 -12.64
N GLU A 224 -23.87 1.58 -12.69
CA GLU A 224 -23.91 0.15 -12.35
C GLU A 224 -23.14 -0.74 -13.35
N GLN A 225 -23.12 -0.33 -14.61
CA GLN A 225 -22.39 -1.00 -15.68
C GLN A 225 -20.87 -0.82 -15.52
N GLU A 226 -20.41 0.39 -15.16
CA GLU A 226 -19.01 0.65 -14.82
C GLU A 226 -18.51 -0.18 -13.63
N LYS A 227 -19.40 -0.60 -12.69
CA LYS A 227 -19.00 -1.42 -11.53
C LYS A 227 -18.57 -2.82 -11.87
N GLN A 228 -19.16 -3.45 -12.88
CA GLN A 228 -18.72 -4.77 -13.33
C GLN A 228 -17.38 -4.66 -14.05
N ILE A 229 -17.15 -3.55 -14.75
CA ILE A 229 -15.89 -3.23 -15.43
C ILE A 229 -14.83 -2.88 -14.39
N ASP A 230 -15.09 -1.96 -13.46
CA ASP A 230 -14.18 -1.53 -12.38
C ASP A 230 -13.67 -2.67 -11.50
N THR A 231 -14.46 -3.71 -11.33
CA THR A 231 -14.03 -4.86 -10.54
C THR A 231 -13.08 -5.79 -11.29
N ALA A 232 -12.93 -5.67 -12.60
CA ALA A 232 -12.17 -6.59 -13.43
C ALA A 232 -10.71 -6.17 -13.71
N TRP A 233 -10.31 -4.93 -13.39
CA TRP A 233 -8.98 -4.40 -13.68
C TRP A 233 -8.60 -4.52 -15.16
N LYS A 234 -9.39 -3.90 -16.05
CA LYS A 234 -9.19 -3.98 -17.51
C LYS A 234 -8.24 -2.93 -18.07
N GLU A 235 -8.04 -1.83 -17.36
CA GLU A 235 -7.19 -0.73 -17.80
C GLU A 235 -5.71 -1.13 -17.84
N PRO A 236 -4.91 -0.55 -18.73
CA PRO A 236 -3.49 -0.88 -18.86
C PRO A 236 -2.67 -0.66 -17.59
N ILE A 237 -3.00 0.38 -16.81
CA ILE A 237 -2.28 0.75 -15.58
C ILE A 237 -3.28 0.81 -14.43
N ILE A 238 -3.03 0.05 -13.38
CA ILE A 238 -3.89 -0.02 -12.20
C ILE A 238 -3.11 0.48 -10.98
N CYS A 239 -3.58 1.57 -10.38
CA CYS A 239 -3.10 2.09 -9.11
C CYS A 239 -4.02 1.61 -8.00
N THR A 240 -3.48 0.84 -7.03
CA THR A 240 -4.30 0.25 -5.96
C THR A 240 -3.58 0.25 -4.63
N THR A 241 -4.34 0.04 -3.54
CA THR A 241 -3.73 -0.07 -2.21
C THR A 241 -3.21 -1.47 -1.93
N MET A 242 -2.20 -1.56 -1.05
CA MET A 242 -1.65 -2.84 -0.55
C MET A 242 -2.77 -3.76 -0.03
N ILE A 243 -3.74 -3.20 0.68
CA ILE A 243 -4.86 -3.97 1.25
C ILE A 243 -5.75 -4.56 0.15
N GLN A 244 -6.09 -3.81 -0.89
CA GLN A 244 -6.88 -4.33 -2.01
C GLN A 244 -6.11 -5.38 -2.80
N PHE A 245 -4.80 -5.20 -2.95
CA PHE A 245 -3.92 -6.19 -3.55
C PHE A 245 -3.90 -7.49 -2.73
N LEU A 246 -3.69 -7.41 -1.42
CA LEU A 246 -3.71 -8.57 -0.53
C LEU A 246 -5.07 -9.29 -0.54
N TYR A 247 -6.19 -8.56 -0.57
CA TYR A 247 -7.51 -9.18 -0.74
C TYR A 247 -7.65 -9.89 -2.10
N THR A 248 -7.09 -9.34 -3.17
CA THR A 248 -7.06 -10.01 -4.48
C THR A 248 -6.29 -11.33 -4.42
N LEU A 249 -5.24 -11.40 -3.61
CA LEU A 249 -4.44 -12.61 -3.45
C LEU A 249 -5.13 -13.69 -2.60
N PHE A 250 -5.89 -13.32 -1.55
CA PHE A 250 -6.29 -14.29 -0.51
C PHE A 250 -7.76 -14.26 -0.10
N SER A 251 -8.55 -13.24 -0.44
CA SER A 251 -9.98 -13.18 -0.06
C SER A 251 -10.82 -14.22 -0.80
N GLN A 252 -11.89 -14.70 -0.16
CA GLN A 252 -12.90 -15.59 -0.75
C GLN A 252 -13.93 -14.86 -1.63
N LYS A 253 -13.99 -13.52 -1.57
CA LYS A 253 -15.00 -12.75 -2.29
C LYS A 253 -14.79 -12.85 -3.80
N ASN A 254 -15.84 -13.26 -4.55
CA ASN A 254 -15.77 -13.42 -6.01
C ASN A 254 -15.20 -12.19 -6.73
N LYS A 255 -15.53 -10.97 -6.30
CA LYS A 255 -14.97 -9.72 -6.84
C LYS A 255 -13.45 -9.65 -6.73
N SER A 256 -12.88 -10.16 -5.63
CA SER A 256 -11.43 -10.19 -5.42
C SER A 256 -10.78 -11.33 -6.20
N ILE A 257 -11.41 -12.51 -6.25
CA ILE A 257 -10.92 -13.67 -7.00
C ILE A 257 -10.88 -13.34 -8.50
N ARG A 258 -11.93 -12.71 -9.04
CA ARG A 258 -12.05 -12.32 -10.44
C ARG A 258 -10.83 -11.55 -10.98
N ARG A 259 -10.18 -10.74 -10.15
CA ARG A 259 -9.03 -9.90 -10.53
C ARG A 259 -7.70 -10.65 -10.60
N PHE A 260 -7.60 -11.80 -9.95
CA PHE A 260 -6.32 -12.46 -9.72
C PHE A 260 -5.60 -12.82 -11.04
N HIS A 261 -6.31 -13.28 -12.06
CA HIS A 261 -5.70 -13.64 -13.35
C HIS A 261 -5.08 -12.46 -14.11
N GLN A 262 -5.49 -11.21 -13.82
CA GLN A 262 -4.92 -10.00 -14.40
C GLN A 262 -3.47 -9.74 -13.95
N LEU A 263 -3.03 -10.41 -12.87
CA LEU A 263 -1.65 -10.34 -12.39
C LEU A 263 -0.68 -11.16 -13.25
N LYS A 264 -1.19 -12.02 -14.15
CA LYS A 264 -0.36 -12.79 -15.08
C LYS A 264 0.30 -11.87 -16.09
N ASN A 265 1.58 -12.14 -16.41
CA ASN A 265 2.40 -11.37 -17.36
C ASN A 265 2.47 -9.85 -17.07
N SER A 266 2.11 -9.42 -15.88
CA SER A 266 2.08 -8.02 -15.48
C SER A 266 3.44 -7.51 -14.98
N VAL A 267 3.56 -6.17 -14.86
CA VAL A 267 4.61 -5.53 -14.09
C VAL A 267 3.99 -4.99 -12.80
N ILE A 268 4.43 -5.49 -11.66
CA ILE A 268 3.87 -5.18 -10.34
C ILE A 268 4.89 -4.35 -9.54
N ILE A 269 4.60 -3.08 -9.32
CA ILE A 269 5.40 -2.18 -8.51
C ILE A 269 4.76 -2.13 -7.12
N VAL A 270 5.48 -2.56 -6.08
CA VAL A 270 5.04 -2.50 -4.68
C VAL A 270 5.80 -1.37 -4.01
N ASP A 271 5.15 -0.24 -3.87
CA ASP A 271 5.74 0.95 -3.23
C ASP A 271 5.62 0.86 -1.71
N GLU A 272 6.64 1.38 -1.02
CA GLU A 272 6.79 1.30 0.44
C GLU A 272 6.56 -0.12 0.97
N ALA A 273 7.29 -1.10 0.40
CA ALA A 273 7.14 -2.53 0.70
C ALA A 273 7.30 -2.89 2.20
N GLN A 274 7.96 -2.04 3.00
CA GLN A 274 8.07 -2.22 4.45
C GLN A 274 6.73 -2.05 5.19
N ALA A 275 5.73 -1.43 4.57
CA ALA A 275 4.40 -1.30 5.16
C ALA A 275 3.59 -2.63 5.14
N LEU A 276 4.15 -3.69 4.57
CA LEU A 276 3.53 -5.03 4.56
C LEU A 276 3.31 -5.52 6.00
N PRO A 277 2.07 -5.90 6.39
CA PRO A 277 1.81 -6.43 7.72
C PRO A 277 2.64 -7.68 8.01
N VAL A 278 3.32 -7.73 9.16
CA VAL A 278 4.24 -8.83 9.54
C VAL A 278 3.59 -10.21 9.37
N GLN A 279 2.35 -10.35 9.79
CA GLN A 279 1.60 -11.62 9.71
C GLN A 279 1.37 -12.12 8.28
N THR A 280 1.51 -11.27 7.27
CA THR A 280 1.29 -11.64 5.86
C THR A 280 2.58 -11.99 5.13
N ILE A 281 3.76 -11.81 5.74
CA ILE A 281 5.07 -11.91 5.08
C ILE A 281 5.26 -13.27 4.40
N HIS A 282 4.99 -14.39 5.09
CA HIS A 282 5.21 -15.72 4.53
C HIS A 282 4.28 -15.99 3.33
N THR A 283 2.99 -15.71 3.45
CA THR A 283 2.03 -15.91 2.35
C THR A 283 2.29 -14.95 1.19
N PHE A 284 2.67 -13.71 1.48
CA PHE A 284 3.07 -12.74 0.46
C PHE A 284 4.31 -13.21 -0.32
N ASN A 285 5.38 -13.62 0.36
CA ASN A 285 6.60 -14.07 -0.29
C ASN A 285 6.35 -15.25 -1.24
N LEU A 286 5.59 -16.25 -0.78
CA LEU A 286 5.24 -17.40 -1.62
C LEU A 286 4.37 -17.00 -2.82
N MET A 287 3.41 -16.08 -2.60
CA MET A 287 2.58 -15.59 -3.70
C MET A 287 3.38 -14.79 -4.73
N MET A 288 4.33 -13.96 -4.30
CA MET A 288 5.22 -13.24 -5.22
C MET A 288 6.08 -14.22 -6.02
N ASN A 289 6.61 -15.27 -5.40
CA ASN A 289 7.34 -16.32 -6.12
C ASN A 289 6.42 -16.99 -7.17
N PHE A 290 5.18 -17.32 -6.82
CA PHE A 290 4.22 -17.88 -7.77
C PHE A 290 3.93 -16.94 -8.94
N LEU A 291 3.63 -15.68 -8.66
CA LEU A 291 3.33 -14.68 -9.69
C LEU A 291 4.53 -14.47 -10.63
N CYS A 292 5.75 -14.47 -10.09
CA CYS A 292 6.96 -14.33 -10.91
C CYS A 292 7.19 -15.57 -11.77
N TYR A 293 7.36 -16.73 -11.16
CA TYR A 293 7.89 -17.90 -11.85
C TYR A 293 6.85 -18.72 -12.61
N VAL A 294 5.58 -18.65 -12.19
CA VAL A 294 4.46 -19.36 -12.85
C VAL A 294 3.63 -18.42 -13.72
N CYS A 295 3.34 -17.23 -13.22
CA CYS A 295 2.52 -16.24 -13.94
C CYS A 295 3.36 -15.25 -14.76
N HIS A 296 4.69 -15.37 -14.77
CA HIS A 296 5.64 -14.53 -15.53
C HIS A 296 5.52 -13.03 -15.24
N ALA A 297 5.12 -12.66 -14.03
CA ALA A 297 5.07 -11.28 -13.60
C ALA A 297 6.48 -10.75 -13.28
N THR A 298 6.73 -9.48 -13.60
CA THR A 298 7.90 -8.74 -13.12
C THR A 298 7.51 -7.96 -11.88
N ILE A 299 8.21 -8.18 -10.76
CA ILE A 299 7.87 -7.60 -9.47
C ILE A 299 8.99 -6.68 -8.99
N ILE A 300 8.67 -5.46 -8.61
CA ILE A 300 9.61 -4.45 -8.14
C ILE A 300 9.20 -4.03 -6.73
N LEU A 301 10.04 -4.30 -5.73
CA LEU A 301 9.84 -3.85 -4.36
C LEU A 301 10.55 -2.51 -4.18
N CYS A 302 9.77 -1.43 -4.17
CA CYS A 302 10.25 -0.04 -4.05
C CYS A 302 10.19 0.42 -2.60
N THR A 303 11.30 0.92 -2.04
CA THR A 303 11.29 1.50 -0.70
C THR A 303 12.59 2.24 -0.39
N ALA A 304 12.56 3.14 0.60
CA ALA A 304 13.75 3.72 1.20
C ALA A 304 14.35 2.81 2.28
N THR A 305 13.54 2.00 2.92
CA THR A 305 13.89 1.11 4.02
C THR A 305 13.58 -0.33 3.61
N GLN A 306 14.53 -0.98 2.93
CA GLN A 306 14.29 -2.27 2.28
C GLN A 306 14.09 -3.39 3.30
N PRO A 307 12.88 -4.00 3.40
CA PRO A 307 12.66 -5.13 4.28
C PRO A 307 13.45 -6.36 3.80
N GLN A 308 14.08 -7.07 4.71
CA GLN A 308 14.93 -8.23 4.41
C GLN A 308 14.10 -9.50 4.19
N LEU A 309 13.21 -9.53 3.17
CA LEU A 309 12.24 -10.61 2.91
C LEU A 309 12.90 -11.94 2.50
N ALA A 310 14.20 -11.96 2.20
CA ALA A 310 14.99 -13.18 1.94
C ALA A 310 15.95 -13.52 3.10
N SER A 311 15.86 -12.85 4.26
CA SER A 311 16.71 -13.06 5.44
C SER A 311 16.68 -14.51 5.95
N GLY A 312 17.76 -14.94 6.60
CA GLY A 312 17.85 -16.23 7.30
C GLY A 312 16.77 -16.47 8.34
N ASN A 313 16.24 -15.38 8.92
CA ASN A 313 15.19 -15.41 9.94
C ASN A 313 13.78 -15.60 9.38
N ILE A 314 13.60 -15.54 8.07
CA ILE A 314 12.33 -15.77 7.38
C ILE A 314 12.28 -17.20 6.86
N LYS A 315 11.29 -17.98 7.31
CA LYS A 315 11.13 -19.38 6.92
C LYS A 315 10.76 -19.52 5.45
N ARG A 316 9.82 -18.71 4.97
CA ARG A 316 9.33 -18.70 3.57
C ARG A 316 9.80 -17.44 2.88
N LYS A 317 10.92 -17.57 2.16
CA LYS A 317 11.66 -16.46 1.58
C LYS A 317 11.09 -16.06 0.23
N ILE A 318 11.24 -14.78 -0.09
CA ILE A 318 11.10 -14.31 -1.46
C ILE A 318 12.35 -14.71 -2.27
N LEU A 319 12.16 -15.09 -3.54
CA LEU A 319 13.24 -15.54 -4.42
C LEU A 319 13.61 -14.44 -5.41
N TYR A 320 14.53 -13.58 -5.02
CA TYR A 320 15.01 -12.52 -5.90
C TYR A 320 15.73 -13.06 -7.14
N THR A 321 15.52 -12.39 -8.26
CA THR A 321 16.23 -12.66 -9.53
C THR A 321 17.57 -11.90 -9.54
N ALA A 322 18.62 -12.50 -10.01
CA ALA A 322 19.92 -11.85 -10.12
C ALA A 322 20.05 -11.03 -11.43
N PRO A 323 20.55 -9.80 -11.38
CA PRO A 323 20.86 -9.00 -10.19
C PRO A 323 19.60 -8.53 -9.48
N LYS A 324 19.60 -8.58 -8.13
CA LYS A 324 18.38 -8.27 -7.34
C LYS A 324 18.10 -6.78 -7.21
N ASP A 325 19.13 -5.94 -7.26
CA ASP A 325 19.03 -4.49 -7.08
C ASP A 325 19.04 -3.79 -8.45
N MET A 326 18.05 -2.91 -8.68
CA MET A 326 17.89 -2.21 -9.96
C MET A 326 18.87 -1.06 -10.16
N VAL A 327 19.47 -0.57 -9.08
CA VAL A 327 20.47 0.50 -9.08
C VAL A 327 21.74 0.02 -8.38
N THR A 328 22.87 0.53 -8.84
CA THR A 328 24.19 0.24 -8.25
C THR A 328 24.60 1.34 -7.29
N GLY A 329 25.52 1.03 -6.36
CA GLY A 329 26.05 2.04 -5.43
C GLY A 329 25.01 2.63 -4.48
N VAL A 330 24.07 1.82 -3.97
CA VAL A 330 22.97 2.26 -3.09
C VAL A 330 23.48 3.09 -1.92
N CYS A 331 24.57 2.69 -1.26
CA CYS A 331 25.16 3.46 -0.13
C CYS A 331 25.62 4.86 -0.55
N ASP A 332 26.30 5.00 -1.70
CA ASP A 332 26.69 6.32 -2.26
C ASP A 332 25.48 7.20 -2.56
N ILE A 333 24.39 6.60 -3.10
CA ILE A 333 23.14 7.32 -3.34
C ILE A 333 22.57 7.83 -2.03
N PHE A 334 22.49 7.02 -0.97
CA PHE A 334 21.98 7.44 0.33
C PHE A 334 22.85 8.54 0.93
N GLN A 335 24.17 8.47 0.84
CA GLN A 335 25.11 9.47 1.33
C GLN A 335 24.89 10.82 0.64
N ARG A 336 24.78 10.84 -0.70
CA ARG A 336 24.55 12.07 -1.47
C ARG A 336 23.16 12.68 -1.21
N PHE A 337 22.16 11.85 -0.89
CA PHE A 337 20.82 12.32 -0.50
C PHE A 337 20.71 12.69 0.97
N GLN A 338 21.75 12.52 1.78
CA GLN A 338 21.71 12.87 3.20
C GLN A 338 21.47 14.38 3.37
N ARG A 339 20.37 14.71 4.03
CA ARG A 339 19.89 16.09 4.21
C ARG A 339 19.52 16.37 5.65
N THR A 340 19.64 15.38 6.53
CA THR A 340 19.20 15.47 7.91
C THR A 340 20.26 14.91 8.85
N ASN A 341 20.35 15.52 10.02
CA ASN A 341 21.06 14.98 11.17
C ASN A 341 20.05 14.41 12.17
N ILE A 342 20.22 13.15 12.57
CA ILE A 342 19.31 12.44 13.47
C ILE A 342 19.99 12.30 14.83
N SER A 343 19.33 12.78 15.88
CA SER A 343 19.76 12.64 17.28
C SER A 343 18.70 11.88 18.06
N PHE A 344 19.15 11.11 19.07
CA PHE A 344 18.28 10.33 19.95
C PHE A 344 18.38 10.89 21.37
N GLU A 345 17.27 11.44 21.86
CA GLU A 345 17.09 11.93 23.22
C GLU A 345 16.10 11.04 23.97
N ILE A 346 16.43 9.74 24.08
CA ILE A 346 15.54 8.70 24.58
C ILE A 346 15.92 8.20 25.99
N ASN A 347 17.03 8.66 26.56
CA ASN A 347 17.49 8.18 27.89
C ASN A 347 16.58 8.62 29.03
N LYS A 348 15.87 9.73 28.87
CA LYS A 348 14.93 10.26 29.86
C LYS A 348 13.66 10.69 29.12
N PRO A 349 12.51 10.09 29.43
CA PRO A 349 11.24 10.51 28.82
C PRO A 349 10.94 11.99 29.10
N ASP A 350 10.49 12.70 28.08
CA ASP A 350 10.00 14.06 28.19
C ASP A 350 8.60 14.09 28.82
N THR A 351 8.29 15.15 29.56
CA THR A 351 6.93 15.56 29.91
C THR A 351 6.42 16.56 28.88
N PHE A 352 5.16 16.97 28.97
CA PHE A 352 4.63 18.01 28.08
C PHE A 352 5.36 19.32 28.26
N GLU A 353 5.71 19.66 29.52
CA GLU A 353 6.43 20.88 29.87
C GLU A 353 7.84 20.85 29.24
N SER A 354 8.62 19.80 29.46
CA SER A 354 9.99 19.71 28.94
C SER A 354 10.02 19.71 27.40
N LEU A 355 9.08 19.01 26.75
CA LEU A 355 8.96 19.04 25.31
C LEU A 355 8.52 20.41 24.78
N GLY A 356 7.58 21.05 25.47
CA GLY A 356 7.11 22.41 25.15
C GLY A 356 8.26 23.42 25.22
N GLU A 357 9.11 23.37 26.27
CA GLU A 357 10.30 24.21 26.40
C GLU A 357 11.31 23.96 25.25
N LYS A 358 11.56 22.70 24.88
CA LYS A 358 12.43 22.36 23.75
C LYS A 358 11.91 22.99 22.45
N ILE A 359 10.65 22.81 22.15
CA ILE A 359 9.99 23.36 20.95
C ILE A 359 10.04 24.90 20.94
N PHE A 360 9.76 25.53 22.10
CA PHE A 360 9.84 26.99 22.24
C PHE A 360 11.25 27.50 21.96
N ASN A 361 12.27 26.86 22.52
CA ASN A 361 13.68 27.22 22.31
C ASN A 361 14.10 27.01 20.84
N ASP A 362 13.62 25.95 20.19
CA ASP A 362 13.93 25.70 18.80
C ASP A 362 13.27 26.70 17.84
N PHE A 363 12.13 27.25 18.19
CA PHE A 363 11.52 28.37 17.45
C PHE A 363 12.34 29.66 17.46
N GLN A 364 13.42 29.78 18.27
CA GLN A 364 14.35 30.86 18.15
C GLN A 364 15.28 30.73 16.92
N LYS A 365 15.42 29.51 16.39
CA LYS A 365 16.32 29.19 15.26
C LYS A 365 15.57 28.66 14.04
N GLU A 366 14.46 27.97 14.27
CA GLU A 366 13.70 27.28 13.24
C GLU A 366 12.33 27.95 13.05
N ARG A 367 11.87 27.99 11.79
CA ARG A 367 10.55 28.51 11.46
C ARG A 367 9.46 27.44 11.52
N THR A 368 9.79 26.21 11.12
CA THR A 368 8.81 25.15 10.94
C THR A 368 9.23 23.88 11.69
N ILE A 369 8.34 23.41 12.57
CA ILE A 369 8.56 22.22 13.39
C ILE A 369 7.42 21.24 13.16
N LEU A 370 7.75 19.98 12.98
CA LEU A 370 6.82 18.86 12.90
C LEU A 370 7.03 17.95 14.12
N LEU A 371 5.99 17.72 14.92
CA LEU A 371 5.97 16.75 16.01
C LEU A 371 5.12 15.55 15.60
N ILE A 372 5.71 14.36 15.62
CA ILE A 372 5.01 13.10 15.31
C ILE A 372 4.98 12.24 16.57
N LEU A 373 3.78 11.95 17.07
CA LEU A 373 3.53 11.09 18.22
C LEU A 373 2.86 9.79 17.82
N ASN A 374 2.85 8.79 18.71
CA ASN A 374 2.35 7.45 18.40
C ASN A 374 0.84 7.31 18.62
N LYS A 375 0.27 8.03 19.60
CA LYS A 375 -1.14 7.93 19.98
C LYS A 375 -1.91 9.20 19.65
N LYS A 376 -3.15 9.05 19.18
CA LYS A 376 -4.04 10.18 18.92
C LYS A 376 -4.38 10.97 20.19
N GLU A 377 -4.54 10.26 21.30
CA GLU A 377 -4.83 10.84 22.60
C GLU A 377 -3.72 11.78 23.05
N THR A 378 -2.47 11.32 22.93
CA THR A 378 -1.29 12.12 23.28
C THR A 378 -1.14 13.32 22.36
N VAL A 379 -1.42 13.15 21.05
CA VAL A 379 -1.45 14.27 20.08
C VAL A 379 -2.48 15.31 20.49
N GLY A 380 -3.71 14.88 20.87
CA GLY A 380 -4.77 15.78 21.29
C GLY A 380 -4.44 16.52 22.59
N ALA A 381 -3.95 15.80 23.59
CA ALA A 381 -3.59 16.38 24.90
C ALA A 381 -2.41 17.36 24.78
N PHE A 382 -1.38 17.00 24.00
CA PHE A 382 -0.24 17.90 23.76
C PHE A 382 -0.64 19.12 22.91
N PHE A 383 -1.57 18.98 21.96
CA PHE A 383 -2.09 20.10 21.19
C PHE A 383 -2.78 21.12 22.09
N ASP A 384 -3.62 20.69 23.02
CA ASP A 384 -4.31 21.60 23.97
C ASP A 384 -3.31 22.28 24.88
N TYR A 385 -2.34 21.56 25.42
CA TYR A 385 -1.28 22.08 26.26
C TYR A 385 -0.48 23.18 25.53
N ILE A 386 0.08 22.86 24.37
CA ILE A 386 1.01 23.76 23.68
C ILE A 386 0.29 24.97 23.06
N LYS A 387 -1.00 24.86 22.71
CA LYS A 387 -1.80 25.95 22.21
C LYS A 387 -2.02 27.04 23.27
N ALA A 388 -2.08 26.65 24.54
CA ALA A 388 -2.15 27.60 25.65
C ALA A 388 -0.84 28.36 25.86
N GLU A 389 0.30 27.70 25.61
CA GLU A 389 1.65 28.23 25.86
C GLU A 389 2.17 29.07 24.68
N LEU A 390 1.92 28.67 23.42
CA LEU A 390 2.48 29.30 22.22
C LEU A 390 1.43 30.17 21.51
N LYS A 391 1.43 31.48 21.77
CA LYS A 391 0.46 32.42 21.18
C LYS A 391 0.85 32.93 19.79
N ASP A 392 2.16 33.02 19.50
CA ASP A 392 2.69 33.59 18.26
C ASP A 392 3.11 32.52 17.25
N VAL A 393 2.54 31.33 17.33
CA VAL A 393 2.85 30.18 16.45
C VAL A 393 1.55 29.64 15.85
N LYS A 394 1.52 29.45 14.54
CA LYS A 394 0.41 28.75 13.88
C LYS A 394 0.52 27.25 14.14
N ILE A 395 -0.45 26.67 14.83
CA ILE A 395 -0.47 25.26 15.19
C ILE A 395 -1.49 24.52 14.35
N PHE A 396 -1.08 23.38 13.77
CA PHE A 396 -1.92 22.48 13.01
C PHE A 396 -1.99 21.11 13.69
N TYR A 397 -3.20 20.55 13.70
CA TYR A 397 -3.49 19.22 14.22
C TYR A 397 -3.84 18.25 13.08
N LEU A 398 -3.23 17.05 13.06
CA LEU A 398 -3.40 16.11 11.96
C LEU A 398 -3.44 14.67 12.46
N THR A 399 -4.65 14.12 12.58
CA THR A 399 -4.86 12.71 12.96
C THR A 399 -5.99 12.09 12.15
N THR A 400 -6.21 10.79 12.32
CA THR A 400 -7.36 10.10 11.73
C THR A 400 -8.69 10.37 12.46
N ASN A 401 -8.74 11.25 13.46
CA ASN A 401 -9.99 11.80 14.01
C ASN A 401 -10.62 12.84 13.07
N LEU A 402 -9.82 13.42 12.17
CA LEU A 402 -10.33 14.25 11.08
C LEU A 402 -10.83 13.33 9.95
N CYS A 403 -11.98 13.63 9.37
CA CYS A 403 -12.45 12.95 8.17
C CYS A 403 -11.53 13.24 6.95
N PRO A 404 -11.53 12.41 5.89
CA PRO A 404 -10.64 12.59 4.74
C PRO A 404 -10.72 13.98 4.11
N GLU A 405 -11.92 14.56 3.96
CA GLU A 405 -12.10 15.92 3.42
C GLU A 405 -11.42 16.96 4.30
N HIS A 406 -11.63 16.91 5.62
CA HIS A 406 -11.03 17.84 6.57
C HIS A 406 -9.50 17.72 6.59
N ARG A 407 -8.97 16.50 6.52
CA ARG A 407 -7.51 16.30 6.39
C ARG A 407 -6.93 16.93 5.13
N SER A 408 -7.65 16.81 4.01
CA SER A 408 -7.24 17.43 2.74
C SER A 408 -7.16 18.95 2.87
N ASP A 409 -8.17 19.57 3.46
CA ASP A 409 -8.20 21.03 3.71
C ASP A 409 -7.06 21.47 4.64
N GLN A 410 -6.81 20.72 5.71
CA GLN A 410 -5.71 20.99 6.64
C GLN A 410 -4.34 20.89 5.93
N LEU A 411 -4.14 19.85 5.13
CA LEU A 411 -2.90 19.66 4.37
C LEU A 411 -2.68 20.77 3.35
N GLU A 412 -3.72 21.22 2.67
CA GLU A 412 -3.64 22.36 1.75
C GLU A 412 -3.29 23.65 2.50
N SER A 413 -3.94 23.89 3.63
CA SER A 413 -3.63 25.03 4.50
C SER A 413 -2.18 25.00 4.98
N ILE A 414 -1.69 23.84 5.45
CA ILE A 414 -0.29 23.67 5.86
C ILE A 414 0.65 24.01 4.70
N LYS A 415 0.42 23.45 3.49
CA LYS A 415 1.25 23.73 2.32
C LYS A 415 1.29 25.22 1.98
N ASN A 416 0.15 25.90 2.05
CA ASN A 416 0.05 27.32 1.80
C ASN A 416 0.82 28.15 2.84
N TYR A 417 0.72 27.81 4.13
CA TYR A 417 1.50 28.47 5.18
C TYR A 417 3.01 28.24 5.04
N LEU A 418 3.42 26.99 4.76
CA LEU A 418 4.83 26.67 4.57
C LEU A 418 5.45 27.43 3.39
N LYS A 419 4.69 27.65 2.32
CA LYS A 419 5.16 28.30 1.08
C LYS A 419 5.11 29.84 1.13
N ASN A 420 4.03 30.38 1.68
CA ASN A 420 3.68 31.80 1.49
C ASN A 420 3.77 32.64 2.76
N SER A 421 3.87 32.05 3.97
CA SER A 421 3.95 32.76 5.23
C SER A 421 5.36 32.77 5.79
N THR A 422 5.71 33.82 6.54
CA THR A 422 6.93 33.93 7.34
C THR A 422 6.70 33.53 8.80
N GLU A 423 5.45 33.24 9.19
CA GLU A 423 5.09 32.88 10.54
C GLU A 423 5.71 31.54 10.99
N LYS A 424 5.89 31.40 12.29
CA LYS A 424 6.30 30.13 12.90
C LYS A 424 5.16 29.13 12.81
N VAL A 425 5.47 27.89 12.44
CA VAL A 425 4.49 26.83 12.23
C VAL A 425 4.87 25.58 13.00
N LEU A 426 3.95 25.09 13.82
CA LEU A 426 4.02 23.81 14.50
C LEU A 426 2.95 22.87 13.93
N ILE A 427 3.37 21.72 13.42
CA ILE A 427 2.46 20.65 12.98
C ILE A 427 2.55 19.51 13.98
N ILE A 428 1.42 19.10 14.57
CA ILE A 428 1.34 17.99 15.51
C ILE A 428 0.51 16.89 14.87
N SER A 429 1.10 15.72 14.70
CA SER A 429 0.46 14.63 13.97
C SER A 429 0.77 13.26 14.57
N THR A 430 -0.03 12.27 14.20
CA THR A 430 0.37 10.85 14.29
C THR A 430 1.25 10.47 13.09
N ASN A 431 1.64 9.19 12.99
CA ASN A 431 2.38 8.64 11.85
C ASN A 431 1.69 8.82 10.49
N LEU A 432 0.45 9.32 10.46
CA LEU A 432 -0.28 9.66 9.23
C LEU A 432 0.53 10.54 8.26
N ILE A 433 1.36 11.43 8.80
CA ILE A 433 2.17 12.38 8.00
C ILE A 433 3.44 11.75 7.42
N GLU A 434 3.87 10.59 7.93
CA GLU A 434 5.09 9.91 7.49
C GLU A 434 5.02 9.44 6.05
N ALA A 435 3.81 9.10 5.57
CA ALA A 435 3.60 8.56 4.24
C ALA A 435 2.56 9.37 3.45
N GLY A 436 2.78 9.57 2.15
CA GLY A 436 1.81 10.20 1.24
C GLY A 436 1.58 11.70 1.41
N VAL A 437 2.40 12.40 2.20
CA VAL A 437 2.27 13.85 2.38
C VAL A 437 3.52 14.55 1.87
N ASP A 438 3.35 15.50 0.96
CA ASP A 438 4.47 16.30 0.42
C ASP A 438 4.64 17.57 1.24
N LEU A 439 5.44 17.45 2.31
CA LEU A 439 5.82 18.55 3.22
C LEU A 439 7.33 18.60 3.39
N SER A 440 7.86 19.81 3.60
CA SER A 440 9.25 20.06 3.98
C SER A 440 9.28 21.00 5.17
N VAL A 441 9.84 20.53 6.29
CA VAL A 441 9.98 21.33 7.53
C VAL A 441 11.45 21.41 7.95
N ASN A 442 11.78 22.38 8.82
CA ASN A 442 13.15 22.59 9.27
C ASN A 442 13.59 21.57 10.31
N HIS A 443 12.71 21.27 11.28
CA HIS A 443 12.98 20.34 12.37
C HIS A 443 11.82 19.35 12.55
N VAL A 444 12.14 18.07 12.77
CA VAL A 444 11.18 17.01 13.10
C VAL A 444 11.49 16.44 14.48
N TYR A 445 10.51 16.50 15.36
CA TYR A 445 10.47 15.69 16.58
C TYR A 445 9.68 14.42 16.28
N ARG A 446 10.25 13.25 16.59
CA ARG A 446 9.58 11.96 16.41
C ARG A 446 9.62 11.18 17.71
N SER A 447 8.46 10.84 18.27
CA SER A 447 8.38 9.88 19.36
C SER A 447 8.96 8.53 18.92
N LEU A 448 9.69 7.86 19.79
CA LEU A 448 10.37 6.59 19.48
C LEU A 448 9.43 5.58 18.82
N ALA A 449 9.88 5.00 17.71
CA ALA A 449 9.15 4.05 16.90
C ALA A 449 10.10 3.07 16.22
N GLY A 450 9.66 2.28 15.27
CA GLY A 450 10.53 1.49 14.40
C GLY A 450 11.49 2.39 13.62
N LEU A 451 12.69 1.89 13.33
CA LEU A 451 13.71 2.66 12.61
C LEU A 451 13.24 3.07 11.20
N ASP A 452 12.41 2.26 10.58
CA ASP A 452 11.75 2.53 9.30
C ASP A 452 10.78 3.73 9.39
N ASN A 453 10.01 3.86 10.48
CA ASN A 453 9.15 5.02 10.73
C ASN A 453 10.00 6.29 10.96
N ILE A 454 11.09 6.18 11.72
CA ILE A 454 12.02 7.30 11.93
C ILE A 454 12.62 7.76 10.59
N ALA A 455 13.00 6.84 9.71
CA ALA A 455 13.49 7.16 8.38
C ALA A 455 12.44 7.87 7.51
N GLN A 456 11.17 7.47 7.61
CA GLN A 456 10.05 8.14 6.91
C GLN A 456 9.81 9.56 7.47
N ALA A 457 9.85 9.74 8.79
CA ALA A 457 9.77 11.04 9.45
C ALA A 457 10.93 11.95 9.04
N ALA A 458 12.17 11.42 9.00
CA ALA A 458 13.34 12.14 8.51
C ALA A 458 13.18 12.57 7.05
N GLY A 459 12.47 11.80 6.24
CA GLY A 459 12.11 12.17 4.87
C GLY A 459 11.20 13.39 4.74
N ARG A 460 10.62 13.90 5.83
CA ARG A 460 9.83 15.16 5.89
C ARG A 460 10.66 16.36 6.29
N CYS A 461 11.83 16.11 6.85
CA CYS A 461 12.78 17.16 7.25
C CYS A 461 13.65 17.55 6.07
N ASN A 462 13.74 18.86 5.78
CA ASN A 462 14.55 19.41 4.69
C ASN A 462 14.38 18.66 3.35
N ARG A 463 13.14 18.27 3.05
CA ARG A 463 12.82 17.40 1.91
C ARG A 463 13.28 17.97 0.57
N ASN A 464 13.21 19.30 0.43
CA ASN A 464 13.55 20.00 -0.81
C ASN A 464 15.02 20.43 -0.87
N GLY A 465 15.82 20.16 0.17
CA GLY A 465 17.23 20.60 0.23
C GLY A 465 17.39 22.10 0.31
N GLU A 466 16.48 22.81 0.98
CA GLU A 466 16.49 24.26 1.15
C GLU A 466 17.54 24.70 2.18
N MET A 467 17.89 23.83 3.11
CA MET A 467 18.92 24.00 4.13
C MET A 467 20.09 23.05 3.88
N GLU A 468 21.23 23.38 4.44
CA GLU A 468 22.40 22.49 4.41
C GLU A 468 22.08 21.16 5.11
N GLN A 469 21.52 21.23 6.32
CA GLN A 469 21.07 20.08 7.10
C GLN A 469 19.83 20.43 7.92
N GLY A 470 18.79 19.57 7.84
CA GLY A 470 17.64 19.60 8.73
C GLY A 470 17.90 18.79 10.00
N ARG A 471 17.17 19.04 11.06
CA ARG A 471 17.30 18.32 12.33
C ARG A 471 16.15 17.35 12.54
N VAL A 472 16.47 16.15 13.00
CA VAL A 472 15.49 15.14 13.45
C VAL A 472 15.86 14.72 14.86
N THR A 473 14.96 14.93 15.80
CA THR A 473 15.17 14.54 17.20
C THR A 473 14.19 13.45 17.57
N VAL A 474 14.71 12.28 17.86
CA VAL A 474 13.91 11.15 18.36
C VAL A 474 13.82 11.28 19.86
N ILE A 475 12.58 11.29 20.39
CA ILE A 475 12.27 11.50 21.81
C ILE A 475 11.45 10.33 22.36
N GLN A 476 11.41 10.21 23.68
CA GLN A 476 10.35 9.47 24.38
C GLN A 476 9.46 10.46 25.12
N LEU A 477 8.16 10.32 25.02
CA LEU A 477 7.19 11.17 25.70
C LEU A 477 6.34 10.33 26.66
N VAL A 478 6.22 10.76 27.91
CA VAL A 478 5.37 10.11 28.92
C VAL A 478 3.93 10.06 28.42
N GLY A 479 3.32 8.88 28.46
CA GLY A 479 1.94 8.65 28.00
C GLY A 479 1.82 8.30 26.51
N ASP A 480 2.90 8.37 25.72
CA ASP A 480 2.90 8.02 24.30
C ASP A 480 3.39 6.58 24.00
N GLU A 481 3.53 5.75 25.05
CA GLU A 481 3.88 4.34 24.88
C GLU A 481 2.77 3.61 24.13
N PHE A 482 3.13 2.88 23.06
CA PHE A 482 2.18 2.18 22.19
C PHE A 482 2.58 0.71 22.05
N GLU A 483 1.82 -0.18 22.67
CA GLU A 483 2.15 -1.61 22.77
C GLU A 483 2.30 -2.29 21.41
N VAL A 484 1.51 -1.86 20.41
CA VAL A 484 1.55 -2.43 19.04
C VAL A 484 2.93 -2.33 18.40
N ILE A 485 3.68 -1.25 18.68
CA ILE A 485 5.00 -1.00 18.09
C ILE A 485 6.16 -1.25 19.08
N ARG A 486 5.87 -1.74 20.29
CA ARG A 486 6.87 -1.91 21.35
C ARG A 486 8.06 -2.76 20.95
N THR A 487 7.82 -3.84 20.20
CA THR A 487 8.93 -4.68 19.68
C THR A 487 9.82 -3.89 18.73
N ALA A 488 9.23 -3.10 17.83
CA ALA A 488 9.99 -2.26 16.91
C ALA A 488 10.78 -1.15 17.63
N GLN A 489 10.18 -0.52 18.66
CA GLN A 489 10.86 0.47 19.52
C GLN A 489 12.09 -0.12 20.19
N LYS A 490 11.98 -1.29 20.86
CA LYS A 490 13.09 -1.96 21.50
C LYS A 490 14.22 -2.31 20.53
N LYS A 491 13.87 -2.76 19.30
CA LYS A 491 14.90 -3.06 18.30
C LYS A 491 15.57 -1.79 17.77
N THR A 492 14.86 -0.68 17.72
CA THR A 492 15.48 0.64 17.42
C THR A 492 16.45 1.06 18.52
N GLU A 493 16.10 0.86 19.81
CA GLU A 493 17.01 1.13 20.94
C GLU A 493 18.29 0.30 20.83
N GLU A 494 18.18 -1.03 20.55
CA GLU A 494 19.34 -1.91 20.34
C GLU A 494 20.25 -1.40 19.19
N VAL A 495 19.63 -0.93 18.08
CA VAL A 495 20.38 -0.35 16.96
C VAL A 495 21.08 0.94 17.38
N CYS A 496 20.41 1.83 18.13
CA CYS A 496 21.00 3.07 18.62
C CYS A 496 22.21 2.83 19.54
N GLU A 497 22.10 1.87 20.45
CA GLU A 497 23.23 1.52 21.35
C GLU A 497 24.46 1.08 20.55
N LYS A 498 24.28 0.17 19.58
CA LYS A 498 25.37 -0.30 18.75
C LYS A 498 25.92 0.78 17.83
N TYR A 499 25.06 1.62 17.26
CA TYR A 499 25.42 2.76 16.43
C TYR A 499 26.33 3.72 17.21
N ASN A 500 25.95 4.08 18.43
CA ASN A 500 26.74 4.96 19.30
C ASN A 500 28.11 4.37 19.67
N GLN A 501 28.20 3.03 19.80
CA GLN A 501 29.48 2.33 20.09
C GLN A 501 30.38 2.24 18.85
N SER A 502 29.83 2.27 17.64
CA SER A 502 30.56 2.06 16.39
C SER A 502 31.38 3.25 15.94
N ASN A 503 31.18 4.45 16.53
CA ASN A 503 31.73 5.72 16.05
C ASN A 503 31.49 5.96 14.54
N SER A 504 30.36 5.43 13.99
CA SER A 504 30.01 5.58 12.59
C SER A 504 29.77 7.06 12.26
N THR A 505 30.30 7.50 11.12
CA THR A 505 30.04 8.82 10.56
C THR A 505 28.82 8.83 9.64
N GLU A 506 28.31 7.66 9.28
CA GLU A 506 27.13 7.51 8.44
C GLU A 506 25.84 7.65 9.26
N SER A 507 24.75 8.02 8.63
CA SER A 507 23.47 8.14 9.32
C SER A 507 22.91 6.76 9.72
N ILE A 508 22.30 6.67 10.89
CA ILE A 508 21.68 5.44 11.41
C ILE A 508 20.57 4.88 10.50
N ILE A 509 20.01 5.68 9.60
CA ILE A 509 18.97 5.24 8.63
C ILE A 509 19.57 4.78 7.31
N PHE A 510 20.88 4.62 7.20
CA PHE A 510 21.52 4.09 5.99
C PHE A 510 21.27 2.57 5.84
N PRO A 511 21.40 2.04 4.60
CA PRO A 511 21.04 0.67 4.30
C PRO A 511 21.65 -0.37 5.26
N GLU A 512 22.89 -0.21 5.67
CA GLU A 512 23.59 -1.15 6.58
C GLU A 512 22.90 -1.27 7.94
N TRP A 513 22.58 -0.14 8.57
CA TRP A 513 21.89 -0.10 9.86
C TRP A 513 20.43 -0.53 9.73
N MET A 514 19.80 -0.19 8.60
CA MET A 514 18.44 -0.61 8.31
C MET A 514 18.35 -2.12 8.07
N ASP A 515 19.31 -2.71 7.36
CA ASP A 515 19.42 -4.16 7.15
C ASP A 515 19.57 -4.90 8.49
N TRP A 516 20.44 -4.38 9.37
CA TRP A 516 20.62 -4.95 10.70
C TRP A 516 19.36 -4.80 11.58
N TYR A 517 18.69 -3.63 11.53
CA TYR A 517 17.39 -3.44 12.19
C TYR A 517 16.38 -4.51 11.77
N TYR A 518 16.21 -4.73 10.48
CA TYR A 518 15.27 -5.75 10.00
C TYR A 518 15.71 -7.17 10.37
N GLU A 519 17.00 -7.45 10.41
CA GLU A 519 17.50 -8.77 10.81
C GLU A 519 17.09 -9.08 12.25
N ILE A 520 17.36 -8.19 13.22
CA ILE A 520 17.01 -8.40 14.62
C ILE A 520 15.50 -8.29 14.87
N TYR A 521 14.80 -7.43 14.16
CA TYR A 521 13.35 -7.29 14.24
C TYR A 521 12.65 -8.56 13.73
N TYR A 522 13.01 -9.05 12.57
CA TYR A 522 12.40 -10.24 11.99
C TYR A 522 12.72 -11.52 12.76
N LYS A 523 13.88 -11.58 13.40
CA LYS A 523 14.20 -12.66 14.34
C LYS A 523 13.19 -12.70 15.49
N GLU A 524 12.88 -11.56 16.08
CA GLU A 524 11.94 -11.43 17.21
C GLU A 524 10.48 -11.76 16.82
N VAL A 525 10.06 -11.30 15.65
CA VAL A 525 8.66 -11.47 15.19
C VAL A 525 8.46 -12.67 14.27
N SER A 526 9.46 -13.53 14.11
CA SER A 526 9.43 -14.65 13.15
C SER A 526 8.24 -15.60 13.35
N ASN A 527 7.82 -15.80 14.59
CA ASN A 527 6.64 -16.61 14.94
C ASN A 527 5.30 -15.96 14.59
N LYS A 528 5.27 -14.64 14.29
CA LYS A 528 4.07 -13.88 13.91
C LYS A 528 3.93 -13.75 12.38
N MET A 529 4.87 -14.25 11.58
CA MET A 529 4.88 -14.10 10.12
C MET A 529 3.94 -15.05 9.38
N ASP A 530 3.46 -16.11 10.05
CA ASP A 530 2.36 -16.95 9.58
C ASP A 530 1.07 -16.39 10.17
N TYR A 531 0.13 -16.06 9.30
CA TYR A 531 -1.15 -15.48 9.71
C TYR A 531 -1.94 -16.47 10.57
N ASP A 532 -1.89 -16.30 11.89
CA ASP A 532 -2.58 -17.13 12.87
C ASP A 532 -4.08 -16.76 12.92
N ILE A 533 -4.94 -17.76 12.80
CA ILE A 533 -6.40 -17.62 12.91
C ILE A 533 -6.96 -18.27 14.20
N GLY A 534 -6.07 -18.62 15.12
CA GLY A 534 -6.41 -19.31 16.38
C GLY A 534 -6.41 -20.83 16.25
N LYS A 535 -6.48 -21.51 17.41
CA LYS A 535 -6.46 -22.96 17.54
C LYS A 535 -5.26 -23.67 16.89
N GLY A 536 -4.13 -22.95 16.72
CA GLY A 536 -2.93 -23.46 16.07
C GLY A 536 -3.03 -23.60 14.55
N GLU A 537 -4.05 -23.00 13.93
CA GLU A 537 -4.24 -22.94 12.48
C GLU A 537 -3.76 -21.62 11.93
N THR A 538 -3.19 -21.66 10.72
CA THR A 538 -2.71 -20.46 10.01
C THR A 538 -3.24 -20.46 8.58
N ILE A 539 -3.31 -19.27 7.95
CA ILE A 539 -3.71 -19.15 6.53
C ILE A 539 -2.81 -20.04 5.65
N TYR A 540 -1.51 -20.07 5.93
CA TYR A 540 -0.60 -20.96 5.20
C TYR A 540 -0.99 -22.45 5.34
N LYS A 541 -1.28 -22.93 6.55
CA LYS A 541 -1.70 -24.32 6.77
C LYS A 541 -2.98 -24.64 6.01
N LEU A 542 -3.99 -23.77 6.08
CA LEU A 542 -5.27 -23.96 5.37
C LEU A 542 -5.08 -24.09 3.86
N LEU A 543 -4.13 -23.33 3.29
CA LEU A 543 -3.85 -23.33 1.85
C LEU A 543 -2.81 -24.38 1.42
N SER A 544 -2.05 -24.97 2.36
CA SER A 544 -0.99 -25.93 2.03
C SER A 544 -1.28 -27.37 2.42
N SER A 545 -2.01 -27.62 3.51
CA SER A 545 -2.24 -29.00 4.01
C SER A 545 -3.70 -29.34 4.23
N GLY A 546 -4.57 -28.33 4.27
CA GLY A 546 -5.98 -28.52 4.61
C GLY A 546 -6.20 -29.01 6.03
N PHE A 547 -7.43 -29.41 6.34
CA PHE A 547 -7.73 -29.97 7.65
C PHE A 547 -7.06 -31.33 7.85
N PRO A 548 -6.46 -31.60 9.03
CA PRO A 548 -5.92 -32.90 9.35
C PRO A 548 -7.06 -33.96 9.34
N GLY A 549 -6.94 -34.98 8.51
CA GLY A 549 -7.86 -36.06 8.42
C GLY A 549 -7.24 -37.29 7.76
N GLU A 550 -7.72 -38.45 8.11
CA GLU A 550 -7.15 -39.77 7.82
C GLU A 550 -7.00 -40.15 6.34
N ARG A 551 -7.49 -39.35 5.38
CA ARG A 551 -7.44 -39.68 3.95
C ARG A 551 -6.23 -38.99 3.27
N LYS A 552 -5.15 -39.75 3.14
CA LYS A 552 -3.84 -39.31 2.54
C LYS A 552 -3.89 -38.93 1.05
N HIS A 553 -5.03 -39.00 0.37
CA HIS A 553 -5.09 -38.91 -1.11
C HIS A 553 -5.87 -37.71 -1.66
N PHE A 554 -6.39 -36.80 -0.84
CA PHE A 554 -7.13 -35.64 -1.30
C PHE A 554 -6.45 -34.35 -0.89
N ILE A 555 -6.28 -33.45 -1.85
CA ILE A 555 -5.93 -32.04 -1.58
C ILE A 555 -7.13 -31.43 -0.84
N ARG A 556 -6.93 -31.05 0.42
CA ARG A 556 -7.99 -30.51 1.29
C ARG A 556 -7.67 -29.10 1.71
N GLN A 557 -7.44 -28.22 0.72
CA GLN A 557 -7.28 -26.82 1.01
C GLN A 557 -8.63 -26.22 1.42
N ALA A 558 -8.60 -25.41 2.49
CA ALA A 558 -9.78 -24.75 3.02
C ALA A 558 -9.83 -23.29 2.54
N PHE A 559 -10.11 -23.09 1.26
CA PHE A 559 -10.10 -21.77 0.62
C PHE A 559 -11.07 -20.78 1.24
N GLU A 560 -12.30 -21.24 1.50
CA GLU A 560 -13.35 -20.42 2.09
C GLU A 560 -12.93 -19.97 3.49
N THR A 561 -12.56 -20.90 4.36
CA THR A 561 -12.09 -20.57 5.72
C THR A 561 -10.85 -19.69 5.72
N ALA A 562 -9.90 -19.94 4.80
CA ALA A 562 -8.72 -19.11 4.67
C ALA A 562 -9.09 -17.67 4.25
N GLY A 563 -9.95 -17.53 3.25
CA GLY A 563 -10.38 -16.24 2.74
C GLY A 563 -11.28 -15.44 3.68
N GLU A 564 -12.13 -16.12 4.48
CA GLU A 564 -12.95 -15.50 5.52
C GLU A 564 -12.11 -14.91 6.65
N ASN A 565 -11.07 -15.64 7.04
CA ASN A 565 -10.21 -15.24 8.14
C ASN A 565 -9.04 -14.34 7.69
N TYR A 566 -8.82 -14.16 6.38
CA TYR A 566 -7.78 -13.29 5.89
C TYR A 566 -8.19 -11.82 5.97
N ARG A 567 -7.79 -11.17 7.05
CA ARG A 567 -8.02 -9.75 7.32
C ARG A 567 -6.68 -9.05 7.53
N PRO A 568 -6.05 -8.52 6.46
CA PRO A 568 -4.74 -7.87 6.56
C PRO A 568 -4.74 -6.67 7.50
N ILE A 569 -5.90 -6.04 7.73
CA ILE A 569 -6.14 -5.08 8.82
C ILE A 569 -6.89 -5.84 9.92
N GLN A 570 -6.29 -5.94 11.11
CA GLN A 570 -6.85 -6.73 12.22
C GLN A 570 -8.07 -6.10 12.88
N GLU A 571 -8.17 -4.78 12.88
CA GLU A 571 -9.29 -4.06 13.47
C GLU A 571 -9.98 -3.20 12.41
N GLU A 572 -11.15 -3.63 11.97
CA GLU A 572 -12.05 -2.79 11.18
C GLU A 572 -12.82 -1.89 12.15
N GLY A 573 -12.50 -0.59 12.14
CA GLY A 573 -13.29 0.38 12.88
C GLY A 573 -14.69 0.53 12.26
N LYS A 574 -15.70 0.82 13.09
CA LYS A 574 -17.03 1.18 12.62
C LYS A 574 -17.04 2.59 12.01
N THR A 575 -17.83 2.76 10.97
CA THR A 575 -17.93 4.02 10.23
C THR A 575 -18.81 5.01 10.96
N VAL A 576 -18.29 6.20 11.23
CA VAL A 576 -19.02 7.32 11.81
C VAL A 576 -19.05 8.46 10.80
N ILE A 577 -20.24 8.86 10.36
CA ILE A 577 -20.47 10.04 9.51
C ILE A 577 -20.37 11.29 10.39
N VAL A 578 -19.65 12.30 9.92
CA VAL A 578 -19.40 13.52 10.71
C VAL A 578 -19.97 14.76 10.02
N PRO A 579 -20.48 15.76 10.82
CA PRO A 579 -21.04 17.01 10.32
C PRO A 579 -19.92 17.99 9.90
N TYR A 580 -19.22 17.65 8.84
CA TYR A 580 -18.21 18.49 8.20
C TYR A 580 -18.66 18.88 6.80
N LYS A 581 -18.65 20.18 6.44
CA LYS A 581 -19.12 20.71 5.14
C LYS A 581 -20.43 20.05 4.68
N GLU A 582 -20.42 19.37 3.54
CA GLU A 582 -21.60 18.74 2.91
C GLU A 582 -21.97 17.37 3.50
N GLY A 583 -21.27 16.88 4.53
CA GLY A 583 -21.45 15.51 5.03
C GLY A 583 -22.89 15.20 5.42
N MET A 584 -23.55 16.11 6.15
CA MET A 584 -24.96 15.95 6.59
C MET A 584 -25.94 16.13 5.42
N ASP A 585 -25.69 17.06 4.50
CA ASP A 585 -26.52 17.26 3.30
C ASP A 585 -26.53 16.02 2.41
N ILE A 586 -25.37 15.35 2.30
CA ILE A 586 -25.24 14.10 1.57
C ILE A 586 -26.00 12.98 2.26
N LEU A 587 -25.97 12.93 3.61
CA LEU A 587 -26.74 11.95 4.38
C LEU A 587 -28.24 12.14 4.17
N GLU A 588 -28.77 13.35 4.26
CA GLU A 588 -30.18 13.66 4.01
C GLU A 588 -30.61 13.28 2.59
N LYS A 589 -29.77 13.59 1.60
CA LYS A 589 -30.01 13.16 0.20
C LYS A 589 -30.01 11.66 0.07
N LEU A 590 -29.17 10.94 0.81
CA LEU A 590 -29.10 9.49 0.80
C LEU A 590 -30.37 8.85 1.37
N GLU A 591 -30.94 9.44 2.41
CA GLU A 591 -32.20 9.02 3.03
C GLU A 591 -33.40 9.15 2.09
N THR A 592 -33.41 10.21 1.28
CA THR A 592 -34.51 10.53 0.36
C THR A 592 -34.37 9.93 -1.03
N ALA A 593 -33.19 9.39 -1.37
CA ALA A 593 -32.90 8.85 -2.68
C ALA A 593 -33.75 7.60 -2.98
N GLN A 594 -34.52 7.64 -4.06
CA GLN A 594 -35.37 6.52 -4.52
C GLN A 594 -34.61 5.57 -5.45
N ASN A 595 -33.62 6.09 -6.19
CA ASN A 595 -32.88 5.37 -7.21
C ASN A 595 -31.63 4.71 -6.60
N MET A 596 -31.37 3.44 -6.91
CA MET A 596 -30.21 2.71 -6.43
C MET A 596 -28.88 3.28 -6.93
N SER A 597 -28.84 3.86 -8.13
CA SER A 597 -27.65 4.51 -8.68
C SER A 597 -27.28 5.76 -7.87
N ASP A 598 -28.28 6.61 -7.57
CA ASP A 598 -28.07 7.80 -6.73
C ASP A 598 -27.66 7.44 -5.29
N LYS A 599 -28.30 6.43 -4.69
CA LYS A 599 -27.89 5.92 -3.37
C LYS A 599 -26.42 5.53 -3.35
N LYS A 600 -26.00 4.77 -4.34
CA LYS A 600 -24.61 4.31 -4.43
C LYS A 600 -23.63 5.46 -4.65
N ARG A 601 -23.97 6.43 -5.50
CA ARG A 601 -23.16 7.65 -5.71
C ARG A 601 -23.01 8.45 -4.42
N LEU A 602 -24.09 8.63 -3.69
CA LEU A 602 -24.09 9.35 -2.41
C LEU A 602 -23.33 8.59 -1.30
N LEU A 603 -23.48 7.25 -1.23
CA LEU A 603 -22.71 6.39 -0.33
C LEU A 603 -21.20 6.53 -0.52
N ARG A 604 -20.75 6.75 -1.74
CA ARG A 604 -19.33 6.95 -2.03
C ARG A 604 -18.88 8.36 -1.65
N LYS A 605 -19.68 9.37 -1.98
CA LYS A 605 -19.36 10.74 -1.60
C LYS A 605 -19.27 10.90 -0.08
N ILE A 606 -20.17 10.26 0.66
CA ILE A 606 -20.20 10.37 2.12
C ILE A 606 -18.97 9.78 2.79
N GLN A 607 -18.24 8.84 2.15
CA GLN A 607 -17.01 8.28 2.68
C GLN A 607 -15.93 9.33 2.95
N ARG A 608 -15.93 10.44 2.23
CA ARG A 608 -15.02 11.57 2.50
C ARG A 608 -15.32 12.28 3.81
N TYR A 609 -16.52 12.10 4.35
CA TYR A 609 -17.04 12.69 5.58
C TYR A 609 -17.22 11.66 6.68
N THR A 610 -16.40 10.61 6.68
CA THR A 610 -16.47 9.56 7.70
C THR A 610 -15.16 9.45 8.48
N VAL A 611 -15.31 9.04 9.75
CA VAL A 611 -14.20 8.68 10.64
C VAL A 611 -14.38 7.23 11.05
N SER A 612 -13.28 6.46 11.06
CA SER A 612 -13.27 5.07 11.54
C SER A 612 -12.99 5.05 13.04
N VAL A 613 -13.89 4.45 13.83
CA VAL A 613 -13.81 4.35 15.28
C VAL A 613 -13.76 2.88 15.70
N TYR A 614 -12.75 2.50 16.46
CA TYR A 614 -12.61 1.14 16.96
C TYR A 614 -13.64 0.80 18.03
N GLU A 615 -13.99 -0.47 18.17
CA GLU A 615 -15.13 -0.93 18.98
C GLU A 615 -15.09 -0.46 20.45
N ASN A 616 -13.92 -0.44 21.06
CA ASN A 616 -13.79 0.04 22.44
C ASN A 616 -14.18 1.53 22.59
N LYS A 617 -13.69 2.37 21.66
CA LYS A 617 -14.04 3.80 21.62
C LYS A 617 -15.46 4.05 21.14
N LEU A 618 -15.98 3.19 20.28
CA LEU A 618 -17.37 3.27 19.81
C LEU A 618 -18.34 3.18 20.98
N LYS A 619 -18.12 2.23 21.90
CA LYS A 619 -18.93 2.08 23.12
C LYS A 619 -18.88 3.33 23.99
N GLU A 620 -17.71 3.91 24.18
CA GLU A 620 -17.51 5.15 24.91
C GLU A 620 -18.25 6.34 24.27
N CYS A 621 -18.08 6.52 22.95
CA CYS A 621 -18.77 7.58 22.20
C CYS A 621 -20.30 7.45 22.24
N LEU A 622 -20.82 6.21 22.20
CA LEU A 622 -22.26 5.94 22.37
C LEU A 622 -22.75 6.28 23.78
N GLN A 623 -22.01 5.86 24.82
CA GLN A 623 -22.35 6.15 26.23
C GLN A 623 -22.32 7.65 26.52
N ASN A 624 -21.35 8.37 25.96
CA ASN A 624 -21.21 9.81 26.09
C ASN A 624 -22.17 10.61 25.17
N GLY A 625 -22.98 9.93 24.34
CA GLY A 625 -23.94 10.55 23.44
C GLY A 625 -23.33 11.35 22.29
N VAL A 626 -22.04 11.18 22.03
CA VAL A 626 -21.30 11.87 20.94
C VAL A 626 -21.73 11.38 19.56
N ILE A 627 -22.08 10.11 19.47
CA ILE A 627 -22.56 9.46 18.25
C ILE A 627 -23.89 8.76 18.52
N GLU A 628 -24.64 8.53 17.46
CA GLU A 628 -25.84 7.70 17.47
C GLU A 628 -25.84 6.75 16.28
N GLU A 629 -26.58 5.64 16.37
CA GLU A 629 -26.73 4.70 15.27
C GLU A 629 -27.56 5.32 14.14
N SER A 630 -27.11 5.14 12.90
CA SER A 630 -27.85 5.64 11.74
C SER A 630 -29.19 4.91 11.60
N ARG A 631 -30.28 5.64 11.43
CA ARG A 631 -31.62 5.08 11.23
C ARG A 631 -31.79 4.38 9.88
N PHE A 632 -30.90 4.65 8.92
CA PHE A 632 -31.05 4.26 7.51
C PHE A 632 -29.94 3.33 7.01
N LEU A 633 -28.79 3.36 7.64
CA LEU A 633 -27.62 2.58 7.23
C LEU A 633 -27.24 1.62 8.37
N PRO A 634 -27.38 0.31 8.19
CA PRO A 634 -26.96 -0.67 9.20
C PRO A 634 -25.45 -0.58 9.44
N ASP A 635 -25.03 -0.75 10.68
CA ASP A 635 -23.62 -0.69 11.12
C ASP A 635 -22.89 0.63 10.84
N VAL A 636 -23.61 1.72 10.61
CA VAL A 636 -23.08 3.07 10.41
C VAL A 636 -23.60 3.97 11.53
N TYR A 637 -22.75 4.85 12.01
CA TYR A 637 -23.06 5.81 13.07
C TYR A 637 -22.98 7.24 12.56
N VAL A 638 -23.63 8.16 13.25
CA VAL A 638 -23.64 9.60 12.92
C VAL A 638 -23.15 10.36 14.13
N ALA A 639 -22.18 11.23 13.95
CA ALA A 639 -21.70 12.10 15.01
C ALA A 639 -22.64 13.29 15.21
N LYS A 640 -23.00 13.57 16.46
CA LYS A 640 -23.77 14.76 16.86
C LYS A 640 -22.94 16.02 16.95
N ASN A 641 -21.66 15.83 17.17
CA ASN A 641 -20.70 16.92 17.29
C ASN A 641 -19.37 16.56 16.59
N TYR A 642 -18.70 17.60 16.08
CA TYR A 642 -17.42 17.47 15.39
C TYR A 642 -16.61 18.76 15.60
N ASP A 643 -15.45 18.62 16.21
CA ASP A 643 -14.57 19.75 16.46
C ASP A 643 -13.84 20.18 15.19
N MET A 644 -13.82 21.49 14.89
CA MET A 644 -13.23 22.04 13.67
C MET A 644 -11.69 22.07 13.70
N GLU A 645 -11.07 21.77 14.83
CA GLU A 645 -9.61 21.64 14.93
C GLU A 645 -9.16 20.19 15.10
N LYS A 646 -9.85 19.42 15.98
CA LYS A 646 -9.44 18.07 16.38
C LYS A 646 -10.28 16.94 15.79
N GLY A 647 -11.40 17.26 15.15
CA GLY A 647 -12.26 16.27 14.51
C GLY A 647 -13.23 15.60 15.48
N LEU A 648 -13.43 14.29 15.31
CA LEU A 648 -14.32 13.50 16.19
C LEU A 648 -13.66 13.26 17.55
N LEU A 649 -14.26 13.74 18.60
CA LEU A 649 -13.83 13.58 19.99
C LEU A 649 -14.67 12.53 20.70
N ASN A 650 -14.18 12.00 21.83
CA ASN A 650 -14.88 11.00 22.64
C ASN A 650 -15.89 11.62 23.63
N GLU A 651 -15.86 12.95 23.80
CA GLU A 651 -16.69 13.69 24.71
C GLU A 651 -17.47 14.78 23.97
N LEU A 652 -18.66 15.11 24.46
CA LEU A 652 -19.43 16.25 23.96
C LEU A 652 -18.72 17.56 24.34
N VAL A 653 -18.20 18.27 23.35
CA VAL A 653 -17.75 19.65 23.58
C VAL A 653 -18.98 20.54 23.64
N LEU A 654 -19.31 21.02 24.81
CA LEU A 654 -20.29 22.08 24.96
C LEU A 654 -19.69 23.35 24.35
N GLN A 655 -20.11 23.68 23.15
CA GLN A 655 -19.82 24.98 22.55
C GLN A 655 -20.66 25.99 23.29
N TYR A 656 -20.06 26.72 24.20
CA TYR A 656 -20.67 27.95 24.72
C TYR A 656 -20.63 28.99 23.60
N TYR A 657 -21.77 29.28 23.02
CA TYR A 657 -22.00 30.40 22.11
C TYR A 657 -21.88 31.72 22.85
#